data_f429094cba3ea922f5c4591f8b1e2349
#
_entry.id   f429094cba3ea922f5c4591f8b1e2349
#
_cell.length_a   1.000
_cell.length_b   1.000
_cell.length_c   1.000
_cell.angle_alpha   90.00
_cell.angle_beta   90.00
_cell.angle_gamma   90.00
#
_symmetry.space_group_name_H-M   'P 1'
#
loop_
_entity.id
_entity.type
_entity.pdbx_description
1 polymer ?
#
loop_
_entity_poly.entity_id
_entity_poly.type
_entity_poly.pdbx_seq_one_letter_code
_entity_poly.pdbx_strand_id
1 'polypeptide(L)'
;MEYNFREIEKKWHEYWIANKVYKVEKNADKPKYYVLDMFPYPSGAGLHVGHPLGYIASDIYSRYKRLQGFNVLHPMGYDAYGLPAEQYAIQTGQHPEVTTKKNIARYREQMDKIGFSYDWNREIRTCDPEYYKWTQWAFIQMFNSYYCNDKKQARPISELVAAFEQSGTEGLNVACSEELHFTAGEWKAKNDKEKQEILLNYRIAYRGETMVNWCAALGTVLANDEVVNGVSERGGYPVEQKIMRQWCLRVSAYAQRLLDGLETIDWTDSLKETQRNWIGRSEGAEIQFKVKDSDLEFTIFTTRADTMFGVTFMVLAPESELVAQLTTPEQKQEVDAYLDRTKKRTERERIADRSVTGVFSGSYAINPFTGDAVPVWISDYVLAGYGTGAIMAVPAHDSRDYAFAKHFNLPIVPLIEGCDVSKESFDAKEGIVCNSPRLDVTPHCDLSLNGLTVKEAIAATKKYVAEHKLGRVKVNYRLRDAIFSRQRYWGEPFPVYYDADGMPQMLPVDKLPLELPEVDKFLPTETGEPPLGHAVKWAWDTVKQEVTEVSKIDNKTIFPLELCTMPGFAGSSAYYLRYMDPRNDQALVAKDVDEYWRNVDLYIGGTEHATGHLIYSRFWNKFLFDLGVVCEEEPFKKLINQGMIQGRSNFVYRINGTNKFVSLNLKDQYEVTPIHADVNIVSNDILDIEAFKNWRPEYNDAEFVLEDGKYICGWAVEKMSKSMFNVVNPDMIVEKYGADTLRLYEMFLGPLEQSKPWDTNGIDGVHRFLKKLWGLFFGNTDTLQITDVEPTADELKSLHKLIKKVTYDIEHFSYNTSISAFMICVNELSSLKCNKRAILEQLIVLLAPFAPHTAEELWHTCGHNTTVCDAEWPVYNEEYLKENSLTYAISFNGKARFSMELPADMPREEIEKAALAHENSAKWMEGKTPKKIIVVPGKIVNIVI
;
A
#
# COMPACT_ATOMS: atom_id res chain seq x y z
N MET A 1 -15.58 -33.76 -28.32
CA MET A 1 -14.93 -32.49 -28.73
C MET A 1 -13.75 -32.20 -27.79
N GLU A 2 -12.63 -31.88 -28.38
CA GLU A 2 -11.45 -31.52 -27.60
C GLU A 2 -11.58 -30.10 -27.05
N TYR A 3 -11.11 -29.90 -25.86
CA TYR A 3 -11.05 -28.56 -25.23
C TYR A 3 -9.92 -27.74 -25.87
N ASN A 4 -10.25 -26.95 -26.88
CA ASN A 4 -9.29 -26.09 -27.58
C ASN A 4 -9.31 -24.66 -27.00
N PHE A 5 -8.58 -24.45 -25.95
CA PHE A 5 -8.55 -23.15 -25.25
C PHE A 5 -8.03 -21.99 -26.10
N ARG A 6 -7.09 -22.26 -27.02
CA ARG A 6 -6.51 -21.21 -27.91
C ARG A 6 -7.57 -20.59 -28.80
N GLU A 7 -8.39 -21.40 -29.46
CA GLU A 7 -9.49 -20.92 -30.31
C GLU A 7 -10.60 -20.26 -29.46
N ILE A 8 -10.96 -20.86 -28.34
CA ILE A 8 -12.00 -20.37 -27.44
C ILE A 8 -11.63 -19.00 -26.93
N GLU A 9 -10.41 -18.81 -26.38
CA GLU A 9 -9.97 -17.55 -25.78
C GLU A 9 -9.87 -16.45 -26.81
N LYS A 10 -9.34 -16.74 -28.00
CA LYS A 10 -9.26 -15.77 -29.09
C LYS A 10 -10.65 -15.33 -29.56
N LYS A 11 -11.56 -16.28 -29.78
CA LYS A 11 -12.93 -16.03 -30.21
C LYS A 11 -13.69 -15.12 -29.25
N TRP A 12 -13.64 -15.41 -27.95
CA TRP A 12 -14.42 -14.65 -26.98
C TRP A 12 -13.79 -13.32 -26.62
N HIS A 13 -12.48 -13.20 -26.64
CA HIS A 13 -11.82 -11.91 -26.54
C HIS A 13 -12.26 -10.97 -27.68
N GLU A 14 -12.25 -11.44 -28.92
CA GLU A 14 -12.74 -10.67 -30.09
C GLU A 14 -14.21 -10.31 -29.94
N TYR A 15 -15.04 -11.24 -29.48
CA TYR A 15 -16.47 -11.01 -29.22
C TYR A 15 -16.71 -9.91 -28.20
N TRP A 16 -16.02 -9.96 -27.08
CA TRP A 16 -16.19 -8.96 -26.01
C TRP A 16 -15.81 -7.56 -26.47
N ILE A 17 -14.74 -7.45 -27.25
CA ILE A 17 -14.32 -6.16 -27.82
C ILE A 17 -15.31 -5.66 -28.86
N ALA A 18 -15.70 -6.50 -29.81
CA ALA A 18 -16.61 -6.12 -30.90
C ALA A 18 -18.01 -5.69 -30.38
N ASN A 19 -18.50 -6.34 -29.33
CA ASN A 19 -19.80 -6.06 -28.74
C ASN A 19 -19.72 -5.08 -27.56
N LYS A 20 -18.55 -4.52 -27.25
CA LYS A 20 -18.33 -3.56 -26.17
C LYS A 20 -18.92 -4.04 -24.84
N VAL A 21 -18.72 -5.32 -24.52
CA VAL A 21 -19.32 -6.00 -23.36
C VAL A 21 -18.98 -5.31 -22.04
N TYR A 22 -17.75 -4.79 -21.92
CA TYR A 22 -17.27 -4.20 -20.67
C TYR A 22 -17.39 -2.68 -20.61
N LYS A 23 -17.94 -2.05 -21.66
CA LYS A 23 -18.20 -0.61 -21.64
C LYS A 23 -19.30 -0.32 -20.61
N VAL A 24 -19.03 0.62 -19.73
CA VAL A 24 -19.98 0.99 -18.67
C VAL A 24 -20.25 2.49 -18.70
N GLU A 25 -21.51 2.83 -18.42
CA GLU A 25 -21.96 4.21 -18.26
C GLU A 25 -22.86 4.26 -17.00
N LYS A 26 -23.01 5.46 -16.43
CA LYS A 26 -23.91 5.60 -15.30
C LYS A 26 -25.34 5.17 -15.71
N ASN A 27 -26.01 4.45 -14.83
CA ASN A 27 -27.36 3.98 -15.05
C ASN A 27 -28.15 4.07 -13.73
N ALA A 28 -29.06 5.03 -13.64
CA ALA A 28 -29.86 5.29 -12.45
C ALA A 28 -30.76 4.11 -12.04
N ASP A 29 -31.08 3.21 -12.98
CA ASP A 29 -31.93 2.05 -12.74
C ASP A 29 -31.20 0.86 -12.11
N LYS A 30 -29.87 0.94 -12.00
CA LYS A 30 -29.04 -0.11 -11.40
C LYS A 30 -28.18 0.45 -10.27
N PRO A 31 -28.01 -0.29 -9.17
CA PRO A 31 -27.05 0.09 -8.15
C PRO A 31 -25.65 0.02 -8.72
N LYS A 32 -24.81 0.98 -8.36
CA LYS A 32 -23.42 1.02 -8.81
C LYS A 32 -22.53 0.10 -7.98
N TYR A 33 -21.46 -0.38 -8.59
CA TYR A 33 -20.38 -1.00 -7.87
C TYR A 33 -19.05 -0.66 -8.55
N TYR A 34 -18.17 -0.01 -7.82
CA TYR A 34 -16.87 0.44 -8.33
C TYR A 34 -15.76 -0.45 -7.77
N VAL A 35 -15.12 -1.22 -8.62
CA VAL A 35 -13.97 -2.07 -8.28
C VAL A 35 -12.72 -1.46 -8.89
N LEU A 36 -11.70 -1.24 -8.08
CA LEU A 36 -10.45 -0.60 -8.50
C LEU A 36 -9.26 -1.51 -8.22
N ASP A 37 -8.40 -1.66 -9.21
CA ASP A 37 -7.07 -2.21 -9.07
C ASP A 37 -6.05 -1.08 -8.93
N MET A 38 -4.96 -1.32 -8.21
CA MET A 38 -3.82 -0.43 -8.28
C MET A 38 -3.19 -0.56 -9.66
N PHE A 39 -3.25 0.51 -10.43
CA PHE A 39 -2.76 0.48 -11.81
C PHE A 39 -1.24 0.28 -11.87
N PRO A 40 -0.75 -0.43 -12.89
CA PRO A 40 0.66 -0.76 -12.96
C PRO A 40 1.51 0.41 -13.42
N TYR A 41 2.77 0.41 -12.97
CA TYR A 41 3.85 1.17 -13.58
C TYR A 41 4.46 0.32 -14.71
N PRO A 42 4.34 0.73 -15.99
CA PRO A 42 4.78 -0.12 -17.11
C PRO A 42 6.30 -0.17 -17.22
N SER A 43 6.88 -1.32 -16.88
CA SER A 43 8.32 -1.59 -17.01
C SER A 43 8.65 -2.37 -18.28
N GLY A 44 9.90 -2.31 -18.71
CA GLY A 44 10.34 -2.98 -19.93
C GLY A 44 10.27 -4.50 -19.93
N ALA A 45 10.19 -5.10 -18.74
CA ALA A 45 10.05 -6.55 -18.60
C ALA A 45 8.65 -7.08 -18.91
N GLY A 46 7.65 -6.24 -18.87
CA GLY A 46 6.26 -6.67 -18.86
C GLY A 46 5.86 -7.23 -17.49
N LEU A 47 4.70 -7.88 -17.46
CA LEU A 47 4.18 -8.53 -16.26
C LEU A 47 4.85 -9.90 -16.04
N HIS A 48 5.09 -10.26 -14.77
CA HIS A 48 5.34 -11.65 -14.39
C HIS A 48 4.07 -12.23 -13.75
N VAL A 49 4.06 -13.54 -13.46
CA VAL A 49 2.86 -14.23 -12.93
C VAL A 49 2.38 -13.72 -11.58
N GLY A 50 3.23 -13.01 -10.84
CA GLY A 50 2.84 -12.40 -9.56
C GLY A 50 1.98 -11.15 -9.68
N HIS A 51 2.12 -10.38 -10.76
CA HIS A 51 1.39 -9.12 -10.95
C HIS A 51 -0.13 -9.32 -11.09
N PRO A 52 -0.64 -10.31 -11.87
CA PRO A 52 -2.07 -10.42 -12.08
C PRO A 52 -2.85 -11.02 -10.92
N LEU A 53 -2.21 -11.44 -9.82
CA LEU A 53 -2.90 -12.01 -8.67
C LEU A 53 -4.04 -11.12 -8.17
N GLY A 54 -3.74 -9.86 -7.90
CA GLY A 54 -4.74 -8.87 -7.48
C GLY A 54 -5.75 -8.56 -8.57
N TYR A 55 -5.32 -8.50 -9.82
CA TYR A 55 -6.18 -8.21 -10.97
C TYR A 55 -7.18 -9.34 -11.23
N ILE A 56 -6.77 -10.58 -11.07
CA ILE A 56 -7.67 -11.74 -11.19
C ILE A 56 -8.69 -11.72 -10.05
N ALA A 57 -8.24 -11.45 -8.82
CA ALA A 57 -9.12 -11.36 -7.66
C ALA A 57 -10.20 -10.30 -7.81
N SER A 58 -9.84 -9.10 -8.27
CA SER A 58 -10.78 -8.01 -8.52
C SER A 58 -11.71 -8.31 -9.69
N ASP A 59 -11.20 -8.96 -10.73
CA ASP A 59 -12.00 -9.33 -11.91
C ASP A 59 -13.08 -10.35 -11.56
N ILE A 60 -12.76 -11.34 -10.73
CA ILE A 60 -13.73 -12.30 -10.22
C ILE A 60 -14.85 -11.57 -9.48
N TYR A 61 -14.49 -10.64 -8.60
CA TYR A 61 -15.47 -9.89 -7.82
C TYR A 61 -16.33 -8.97 -8.71
N SER A 62 -15.73 -8.33 -9.68
CA SER A 62 -16.41 -7.47 -10.66
C SER A 62 -17.45 -8.25 -11.48
N ARG A 63 -17.06 -9.41 -11.98
CA ARG A 63 -17.96 -10.28 -12.76
C ARG A 63 -19.09 -10.81 -11.90
N TYR A 64 -18.79 -11.18 -10.66
CA TYR A 64 -19.79 -11.63 -9.68
C TYR A 64 -20.83 -10.54 -9.40
N LYS A 65 -20.40 -9.31 -9.15
CA LYS A 65 -21.31 -8.19 -8.89
C LYS A 65 -22.20 -7.88 -10.11
N ARG A 66 -21.65 -7.95 -11.29
CA ARG A 66 -22.43 -7.77 -12.52
C ARG A 66 -23.52 -8.84 -12.65
N LEU A 67 -23.19 -10.10 -12.33
CA LEU A 67 -24.16 -11.20 -12.32
C LEU A 67 -25.25 -11.02 -11.26
N GLN A 68 -25.00 -10.24 -10.22
CA GLN A 68 -25.98 -9.87 -9.21
C GLN A 68 -26.84 -8.66 -9.61
N GLY A 69 -26.65 -8.09 -10.80
CA GLY A 69 -27.44 -6.99 -11.32
C GLY A 69 -26.87 -5.60 -11.06
N PHE A 70 -25.66 -5.49 -10.52
CA PHE A 70 -24.99 -4.21 -10.32
C PHE A 70 -24.46 -3.65 -11.64
N ASN A 71 -24.42 -2.32 -11.73
CA ASN A 71 -23.70 -1.61 -12.78
C ASN A 71 -22.25 -1.43 -12.31
N VAL A 72 -21.34 -2.21 -12.87
CA VAL A 72 -19.96 -2.33 -12.38
C VAL A 72 -19.01 -1.47 -13.19
N LEU A 73 -18.29 -0.59 -12.48
CA LEU A 73 -17.16 0.14 -13.04
C LEU A 73 -15.87 -0.59 -12.64
N HIS A 74 -15.17 -1.12 -13.65
CA HIS A 74 -13.88 -1.81 -13.48
C HIS A 74 -12.88 -1.26 -14.50
N PRO A 75 -12.23 -0.13 -14.18
CA PRO A 75 -11.33 0.55 -15.10
C PRO A 75 -9.88 0.08 -14.97
N MET A 76 -9.06 0.43 -15.95
CA MET A 76 -7.63 0.23 -15.91
C MET A 76 -6.90 1.32 -16.70
N GLY A 77 -5.69 1.61 -16.29
CA GLY A 77 -4.79 2.57 -16.91
C GLY A 77 -3.36 2.33 -16.47
N TYR A 78 -2.53 3.36 -16.58
CA TYR A 78 -1.10 3.24 -16.33
C TYR A 78 -0.56 4.42 -15.55
N ASP A 79 0.21 4.10 -14.51
CA ASP A 79 1.05 5.06 -13.81
C ASP A 79 2.35 5.20 -14.61
N ALA A 80 2.43 6.27 -15.39
CA ALA A 80 3.39 6.33 -16.50
C ALA A 80 4.53 7.34 -16.31
N TYR A 81 4.52 8.10 -15.22
CA TYR A 81 5.61 8.99 -14.84
C TYR A 81 6.52 8.35 -13.80
N GLY A 82 7.77 8.73 -13.76
CA GLY A 82 8.69 8.33 -12.73
C GLY A 82 10.11 8.07 -13.19
N LEU A 83 10.95 7.75 -12.23
CA LEU A 83 12.38 7.62 -12.37
C LEU A 83 12.86 6.50 -13.31
N PRO A 84 12.19 5.31 -13.39
CA PRO A 84 12.71 4.22 -14.21
C PRO A 84 12.81 4.53 -15.70
N ALA A 85 11.78 5.18 -16.27
CA ALA A 85 11.78 5.57 -17.67
C ALA A 85 12.84 6.64 -17.95
N GLU A 86 13.01 7.57 -17.02
CA GLU A 86 14.02 8.63 -17.15
C GLU A 86 15.44 8.08 -17.09
N GLN A 87 15.72 7.13 -16.19
CA GLN A 87 17.04 6.49 -16.12
C GLN A 87 17.39 5.73 -17.39
N TYR A 88 16.44 5.03 -17.95
CA TYR A 88 16.61 4.37 -19.24
C TYR A 88 16.90 5.38 -20.37
N ALA A 89 16.20 6.51 -20.34
CA ALA A 89 16.43 7.60 -21.29
C ALA A 89 17.85 8.20 -21.15
N ILE A 90 18.35 8.37 -19.93
CA ILE A 90 19.70 8.83 -19.66
C ILE A 90 20.74 7.85 -20.23
N GLN A 91 20.52 6.56 -20.03
CA GLN A 91 21.43 5.51 -20.47
C GLN A 91 21.46 5.33 -22.01
N THR A 92 20.32 5.47 -22.67
CA THR A 92 20.14 5.14 -24.08
C THR A 92 20.02 6.37 -25.00
N GLY A 93 19.79 7.56 -24.42
CA GLY A 93 19.47 8.76 -25.21
C GLY A 93 18.06 8.77 -25.79
N GLN A 94 17.24 7.76 -25.53
CA GLN A 94 15.88 7.65 -26.02
C GLN A 94 14.93 8.45 -25.12
N HIS A 95 14.01 9.22 -25.73
CA HIS A 95 13.01 9.99 -24.97
C HIS A 95 12.15 9.06 -24.11
N PRO A 96 11.87 9.40 -22.83
CA PRO A 96 11.09 8.56 -21.94
C PRO A 96 9.70 8.21 -22.45
N GLU A 97 9.08 9.10 -23.22
CA GLU A 97 7.76 8.88 -23.82
C GLU A 97 7.73 7.67 -24.75
N VAL A 98 8.77 7.49 -25.57
CA VAL A 98 8.87 6.37 -26.52
C VAL A 98 8.92 5.04 -25.78
N THR A 99 9.78 4.95 -24.77
CA THR A 99 9.91 3.75 -23.95
C THR A 99 8.62 3.46 -23.19
N THR A 100 7.99 4.48 -22.61
CA THR A 100 6.74 4.36 -21.87
C THR A 100 5.61 3.83 -22.77
N LYS A 101 5.44 4.39 -23.96
CA LYS A 101 4.42 3.92 -24.93
C LYS A 101 4.62 2.46 -25.33
N LYS A 102 5.87 2.07 -25.54
CA LYS A 102 6.22 0.67 -25.87
C LYS A 102 5.88 -0.27 -24.69
N ASN A 103 6.20 0.11 -23.50
CA ASN A 103 5.94 -0.70 -22.31
C ASN A 103 4.43 -0.79 -22.02
N ILE A 104 3.67 0.27 -22.21
CA ILE A 104 2.21 0.27 -22.09
C ILE A 104 1.60 -0.72 -23.09
N ALA A 105 2.05 -0.70 -24.34
CA ALA A 105 1.56 -1.62 -25.37
C ALA A 105 1.81 -3.08 -24.97
N ARG A 106 2.97 -3.37 -24.39
CA ARG A 106 3.33 -4.71 -23.90
C ARG A 106 2.43 -5.16 -22.75
N TYR A 107 2.21 -4.28 -21.76
CA TYR A 107 1.31 -4.56 -20.61
C TYR A 107 -0.12 -4.81 -21.09
N ARG A 108 -0.60 -3.97 -22.02
CA ARG A 108 -1.95 -4.14 -22.59
C ARG A 108 -2.12 -5.49 -23.29
N GLU A 109 -1.15 -5.88 -24.08
CA GLU A 109 -1.15 -7.18 -24.76
C GLU A 109 -1.25 -8.34 -23.77
N GLN A 110 -0.46 -8.29 -22.69
CA GLN A 110 -0.48 -9.33 -21.66
C GLN A 110 -1.82 -9.37 -20.90
N MET A 111 -2.35 -8.20 -20.52
CA MET A 111 -3.64 -8.12 -19.83
C MET A 111 -4.81 -8.58 -20.71
N ASP A 112 -4.78 -8.25 -21.99
CA ASP A 112 -5.80 -8.71 -22.95
C ASP A 112 -5.83 -10.23 -23.05
N LYS A 113 -4.68 -10.88 -23.04
CA LYS A 113 -4.59 -12.34 -23.08
C LYS A 113 -5.17 -13.03 -21.86
N ILE A 114 -5.09 -12.39 -20.68
CA ILE A 114 -5.63 -12.95 -19.44
C ILE A 114 -7.16 -12.81 -19.38
N GLY A 115 -7.72 -11.87 -20.12
CA GLY A 115 -9.17 -11.74 -20.30
C GLY A 115 -9.88 -11.02 -19.15
N PHE A 116 -9.34 -9.91 -18.69
CA PHE A 116 -9.97 -9.07 -17.68
C PHE A 116 -11.19 -8.30 -18.22
N SER A 117 -12.14 -8.00 -17.35
CA SER A 117 -13.37 -7.26 -17.66
C SER A 117 -13.19 -5.73 -17.57
N TYR A 118 -12.01 -5.22 -17.92
CA TYR A 118 -11.74 -3.79 -17.88
C TYR A 118 -12.48 -3.02 -18.97
N ASP A 119 -13.03 -1.86 -18.58
CA ASP A 119 -13.55 -0.88 -19.54
C ASP A 119 -12.39 -0.02 -20.05
N TRP A 120 -11.75 -0.44 -21.14
CA TRP A 120 -10.61 0.24 -21.74
C TRP A 120 -10.97 1.61 -22.36
N ASN A 121 -12.25 1.92 -22.56
CA ASN A 121 -12.65 3.27 -22.97
C ASN A 121 -12.36 4.33 -21.90
N ARG A 122 -12.11 3.88 -20.66
CA ARG A 122 -11.76 4.74 -19.54
C ARG A 122 -10.28 4.73 -19.19
N GLU A 123 -9.44 4.16 -20.08
CA GLU A 123 -8.00 4.14 -19.90
C GLU A 123 -7.45 5.55 -19.69
N ILE A 124 -6.59 5.68 -18.68
CA ILE A 124 -5.83 6.88 -18.40
C ILE A 124 -4.34 6.56 -18.32
N ARG A 125 -3.53 7.55 -18.62
CA ARG A 125 -2.08 7.49 -18.46
C ARG A 125 -1.64 8.77 -17.77
N THR A 126 -0.95 8.65 -16.66
CA THR A 126 -0.58 9.83 -15.87
C THR A 126 0.35 10.78 -16.61
N CYS A 127 1.03 10.31 -17.66
CA CYS A 127 1.90 11.14 -18.51
C CYS A 127 1.17 11.88 -19.65
N ASP A 128 -0.11 11.64 -19.85
CA ASP A 128 -0.90 12.33 -20.87
C ASP A 128 -1.33 13.71 -20.39
N PRO A 129 -1.17 14.77 -21.23
CA PRO A 129 -1.55 16.12 -20.84
C PRO A 129 -3.02 16.27 -20.45
N GLU A 130 -3.94 15.54 -21.09
CA GLU A 130 -5.36 15.55 -20.74
C GLU A 130 -5.61 15.04 -19.33
N TYR A 131 -4.75 14.14 -18.84
CA TYR A 131 -4.83 13.62 -17.49
C TYR A 131 -4.18 14.58 -16.49
N TYR A 132 -2.89 14.93 -16.68
CA TYR A 132 -2.18 15.69 -15.67
C TYR A 132 -2.60 17.15 -15.59
N LYS A 133 -3.36 17.65 -16.56
CA LYS A 133 -4.07 18.92 -16.47
C LYS A 133 -4.79 19.05 -15.12
N TRP A 134 -5.44 17.98 -14.67
CA TRP A 134 -6.22 17.96 -13.44
C TRP A 134 -5.36 17.84 -12.19
N THR A 135 -4.20 17.22 -12.29
CA THR A 135 -3.18 17.25 -11.24
C THR A 135 -2.65 18.68 -11.04
N GLN A 136 -2.37 19.37 -12.13
CA GLN A 136 -1.97 20.78 -12.11
C GLN A 136 -3.08 21.67 -11.55
N TRP A 137 -4.29 21.46 -11.97
CA TRP A 137 -5.45 22.17 -11.45
C TRP A 137 -5.60 22.02 -9.93
N ALA A 138 -5.49 20.81 -9.43
CA ALA A 138 -5.57 20.52 -8.00
C ALA A 138 -4.45 21.23 -7.23
N PHE A 139 -3.24 21.26 -7.78
CA PHE A 139 -2.12 21.99 -7.19
C PHE A 139 -2.43 23.48 -7.06
N ILE A 140 -2.99 24.09 -8.11
CA ILE A 140 -3.41 25.49 -8.08
C ILE A 140 -4.46 25.72 -6.99
N GLN A 141 -5.43 24.83 -6.87
CA GLN A 141 -6.46 24.91 -5.82
C GLN A 141 -5.86 24.84 -4.42
N MET A 142 -4.89 23.95 -4.21
CA MET A 142 -4.16 23.82 -2.95
C MET A 142 -3.34 25.07 -2.63
N PHE A 143 -2.72 25.66 -3.62
CA PHE A 143 -1.99 26.91 -3.47
C PHE A 143 -2.93 28.07 -3.07
N ASN A 144 -4.13 28.10 -3.60
CA ASN A 144 -5.12 29.13 -3.34
C ASN A 144 -5.98 28.86 -2.10
N SER A 145 -5.60 27.90 -1.29
CA SER A 145 -6.32 27.47 -0.08
C SER A 145 -5.43 27.50 1.16
N TYR A 146 -6.07 27.70 2.32
CA TYR A 146 -5.48 27.45 3.63
C TYR A 146 -6.39 26.52 4.41
N TYR A 147 -5.91 25.95 5.52
CA TYR A 147 -6.69 25.05 6.35
C TYR A 147 -7.15 25.73 7.63
N CYS A 148 -8.48 25.86 7.81
CA CYS A 148 -9.09 26.41 9.02
C CYS A 148 -9.35 25.30 10.03
N ASN A 149 -8.64 25.32 11.16
CA ASN A 149 -8.77 24.29 12.19
C ASN A 149 -10.14 24.33 12.88
N ASP A 150 -10.73 25.52 13.04
CA ASP A 150 -12.07 25.65 13.64
C ASP A 150 -13.17 25.04 12.78
N LYS A 151 -13.13 25.32 11.48
CA LYS A 151 -14.07 24.76 10.49
C LYS A 151 -13.71 23.35 10.07
N LYS A 152 -12.51 22.89 10.37
CA LYS A 152 -11.97 21.57 10.00
C LYS A 152 -12.07 21.33 8.49
N GLN A 153 -11.67 22.32 7.71
CA GLN A 153 -11.71 22.25 6.23
C GLN A 153 -10.77 23.27 5.59
N ALA A 154 -10.41 23.00 4.36
CA ALA A 154 -9.73 23.97 3.50
C ALA A 154 -10.69 25.10 3.14
N ARG A 155 -10.17 26.32 3.11
CA ARG A 155 -10.90 27.54 2.76
C ARG A 155 -10.10 28.38 1.76
N PRO A 156 -10.76 29.22 0.93
CA PRO A 156 -10.04 30.11 0.02
C PRO A 156 -9.06 31.03 0.75
N ILE A 157 -7.86 31.18 0.21
CA ILE A 157 -6.82 32.03 0.82
C ILE A 157 -7.26 33.49 0.96
N SER A 158 -8.18 33.95 0.12
CA SER A 158 -8.76 35.29 0.19
C SER A 158 -9.48 35.55 1.52
N GLU A 159 -10.07 34.54 2.15
CA GLU A 159 -10.67 34.67 3.49
C GLU A 159 -9.61 34.94 4.55
N LEU A 160 -8.45 34.34 4.41
CA LEU A 160 -7.33 34.56 5.33
C LEU A 160 -6.76 35.98 5.16
N VAL A 161 -6.61 36.43 3.94
CA VAL A 161 -6.18 37.80 3.64
C VAL A 161 -7.14 38.81 4.25
N ALA A 162 -8.45 38.63 4.10
CA ALA A 162 -9.47 39.49 4.69
C ALA A 162 -9.36 39.48 6.25
N ALA A 163 -9.10 38.34 6.85
CA ALA A 163 -8.90 38.26 8.31
C ALA A 163 -7.65 39.03 8.75
N PHE A 164 -6.56 38.94 8.02
CA PHE A 164 -5.34 39.69 8.31
C PHE A 164 -5.54 41.19 8.20
N GLU A 165 -6.32 41.66 7.23
CA GLU A 165 -6.64 43.07 7.06
C GLU A 165 -7.52 43.61 8.15
N GLN A 166 -8.39 42.79 8.72
CA GLN A 166 -9.31 43.17 9.79
C GLN A 166 -8.68 43.10 11.18
N SER A 167 -7.95 42.05 11.52
CA SER A 167 -7.48 41.78 12.87
C SER A 167 -6.09 41.16 12.97
N GLY A 168 -5.33 41.09 11.88
CA GLY A 168 -4.04 40.41 11.86
C GLY A 168 -4.18 38.92 12.22
N THR A 169 -3.27 38.43 13.04
CA THR A 169 -3.27 37.02 13.47
C THR A 169 -4.09 36.76 14.74
N GLU A 170 -4.69 37.79 15.33
CA GLU A 170 -5.47 37.66 16.56
C GLU A 170 -6.70 36.75 16.34
N GLY A 171 -6.84 35.76 17.23
CA GLY A 171 -7.98 34.86 17.23
C GLY A 171 -8.03 33.86 16.10
N LEU A 172 -6.98 33.75 15.29
CA LEU A 172 -6.90 32.78 14.21
C LEU A 172 -6.42 31.41 14.71
N ASN A 173 -7.14 30.36 14.33
CA ASN A 173 -6.76 28.97 14.53
C ASN A 173 -6.68 28.28 13.17
N VAL A 174 -5.51 28.41 12.55
CA VAL A 174 -5.27 27.94 11.18
C VAL A 174 -3.98 27.13 11.12
N ALA A 175 -3.92 26.17 10.22
CA ALA A 175 -2.70 25.39 10.01
C ALA A 175 -1.62 26.27 9.38
N CYS A 176 -0.41 26.15 9.87
CA CYS A 176 0.73 26.95 9.45
C CYS A 176 2.05 26.19 9.63
N SER A 177 3.06 26.61 8.92
CA SER A 177 4.43 26.07 9.08
C SER A 177 5.07 26.63 10.35
N GLU A 178 4.86 27.91 10.61
CA GLU A 178 5.40 28.65 11.74
C GLU A 178 4.32 29.57 12.30
N GLU A 179 4.21 29.67 13.63
CA GLU A 179 3.28 30.60 14.26
C GLU A 179 3.80 32.01 14.14
N LEU A 180 3.04 32.87 13.44
CA LEU A 180 3.33 34.27 13.26
C LEU A 180 2.36 35.11 14.06
N HIS A 181 2.82 36.26 14.55
CA HIS A 181 2.04 37.23 15.28
C HIS A 181 2.24 38.61 14.70
N PHE A 182 1.18 39.19 14.18
CA PHE A 182 1.16 40.55 13.67
C PHE A 182 -0.23 41.16 13.73
N THR A 183 -0.30 42.49 13.80
CA THR A 183 -1.56 43.26 13.82
C THR A 183 -2.03 43.53 12.40
N ALA A 184 -3.28 43.96 12.26
CA ALA A 184 -3.84 44.43 10.98
C ALA A 184 -3.02 45.58 10.38
N GLY A 185 -2.57 46.51 11.21
CA GLY A 185 -1.72 47.61 10.76
C GLY A 185 -0.35 47.15 10.26
N GLU A 186 0.26 46.23 10.94
CA GLU A 186 1.53 45.63 10.51
C GLU A 186 1.38 44.89 9.17
N TRP A 187 0.30 44.14 8.99
CA TRP A 187 0.00 43.48 7.72
C TRP A 187 -0.14 44.50 6.58
N LYS A 188 -0.92 45.56 6.77
CA LYS A 188 -1.15 46.58 5.75
C LYS A 188 0.12 47.37 5.38
N ALA A 189 1.05 47.48 6.33
CA ALA A 189 2.33 48.17 6.09
C ALA A 189 3.32 47.35 5.25
N LYS A 190 3.09 46.08 5.06
CA LYS A 190 3.97 45.16 4.31
C LYS A 190 3.79 45.36 2.80
N ASN A 191 4.89 45.20 2.05
CA ASN A 191 4.83 45.19 0.58
C ASN A 191 4.29 43.85 0.07
N ASP A 192 4.03 43.74 -1.22
CA ASP A 192 3.47 42.55 -1.85
C ASP A 192 4.35 41.32 -1.66
N LYS A 193 5.67 41.44 -1.76
CA LYS A 193 6.60 40.33 -1.54
C LYS A 193 6.49 39.77 -0.13
N GLU A 194 6.55 40.66 0.85
CA GLU A 194 6.45 40.28 2.28
C GLU A 194 5.11 39.58 2.57
N LYS A 195 4.01 40.10 2.02
CA LYS A 195 2.68 39.49 2.14
C LYS A 195 2.62 38.11 1.53
N GLN A 196 3.20 37.93 0.34
CA GLN A 196 3.24 36.61 -0.31
C GLN A 196 4.11 35.61 0.44
N GLU A 197 5.23 36.05 0.99
CA GLU A 197 6.07 35.19 1.86
C GLU A 197 5.30 34.73 3.10
N ILE A 198 4.53 35.61 3.71
CA ILE A 198 3.66 35.26 4.85
C ILE A 198 2.60 34.26 4.44
N LEU A 199 1.94 34.47 3.31
CA LEU A 199 0.89 33.56 2.83
C LEU A 199 1.39 32.16 2.55
N LEU A 200 2.63 31.99 2.08
CA LEU A 200 3.25 30.67 1.91
C LEU A 200 3.29 29.87 3.22
N ASN A 201 3.37 30.54 4.35
CA ASN A 201 3.32 29.90 5.67
C ASN A 201 1.97 29.22 5.97
N TYR A 202 0.92 29.55 5.22
CA TYR A 202 -0.46 29.09 5.47
C TYR A 202 -1.05 28.28 4.32
N ARG A 203 -0.54 28.42 3.11
CA ARG A 203 -1.08 27.72 1.93
C ARG A 203 -0.96 26.22 2.07
N ILE A 204 -1.92 25.49 1.52
CA ILE A 204 -1.89 24.01 1.53
C ILE A 204 -0.78 23.50 0.61
N ALA A 205 -0.61 24.09 -0.58
CA ALA A 205 0.59 23.90 -1.39
C ALA A 205 1.50 25.11 -1.19
N TYR A 206 2.70 24.88 -0.69
CA TYR A 206 3.63 25.95 -0.35
C TYR A 206 5.08 25.58 -0.72
N ARG A 207 5.91 26.58 -0.87
CA ARG A 207 7.33 26.43 -1.12
C ARG A 207 8.10 26.84 0.13
N GLY A 208 8.89 25.93 0.67
CA GLY A 208 9.65 26.18 1.88
C GLY A 208 10.96 25.41 1.90
N GLU A 209 11.81 25.74 2.87
CA GLU A 209 13.04 24.99 3.13
C GLU A 209 12.71 23.81 4.04
N THR A 210 13.11 22.63 3.62
CA THR A 210 12.83 21.40 4.36
C THR A 210 13.97 20.39 4.21
N MET A 211 14.06 19.48 5.16
CA MET A 211 15.02 18.38 5.12
C MET A 211 14.53 17.32 4.12
N VAL A 212 15.40 16.95 3.20
CA VAL A 212 15.08 16.02 2.11
C VAL A 212 16.12 14.92 1.99
N ASN A 213 15.73 13.81 1.38
CA ASN A 213 16.62 12.72 1.00
C ASN A 213 17.22 13.02 -0.36
N TRP A 214 18.42 13.59 -0.36
CA TRP A 214 19.11 13.97 -1.59
C TRP A 214 20.03 12.85 -2.09
N CYS A 215 19.89 12.49 -3.36
CA CYS A 215 20.75 11.52 -4.03
C CYS A 215 21.53 12.23 -5.15
N ALA A 216 22.80 12.52 -4.89
CA ALA A 216 23.64 13.25 -5.84
C ALA A 216 23.85 12.48 -7.15
N ALA A 217 23.98 11.15 -7.08
CA ALA A 217 24.17 10.29 -8.26
C ALA A 217 22.95 10.29 -9.19
N LEU A 218 21.74 10.38 -8.63
CA LEU A 218 20.49 10.48 -9.39
C LEU A 218 20.11 11.93 -9.69
N GLY A 219 20.73 12.88 -9.01
CA GLY A 219 20.49 14.33 -9.20
C GLY A 219 19.09 14.76 -8.74
N THR A 220 18.47 14.06 -7.81
CA THR A 220 17.10 14.34 -7.37
C THR A 220 16.87 14.01 -5.90
N VAL A 221 15.78 14.57 -5.36
CA VAL A 221 15.22 14.19 -4.06
C VAL A 221 14.46 12.87 -4.19
N LEU A 222 14.57 12.02 -3.17
CA LEU A 222 13.87 10.75 -3.07
C LEU A 222 12.85 10.78 -1.92
N ALA A 223 11.72 10.11 -2.11
CA ALA A 223 10.76 9.87 -1.04
C ALA A 223 11.34 8.87 -0.02
N ASN A 224 10.79 8.85 1.20
CA ASN A 224 11.28 7.94 2.24
C ASN A 224 11.21 6.46 1.85
N ASP A 225 10.19 6.07 1.10
CA ASP A 225 10.02 4.71 0.59
C ASP A 225 10.98 4.36 -0.56
N GLU A 226 11.60 5.35 -1.19
CA GLU A 226 12.62 5.17 -2.23
C GLU A 226 14.04 5.00 -1.67
N VAL A 227 14.21 5.05 -0.35
CA VAL A 227 15.50 4.92 0.33
C VAL A 227 15.51 3.67 1.21
N VAL A 228 16.50 2.80 1.02
CA VAL A 228 16.68 1.57 1.79
C VAL A 228 18.12 1.50 2.28
N ASN A 229 18.30 1.41 3.60
CA ASN A 229 19.63 1.30 4.23
C ASN A 229 20.63 2.40 3.80
N GLY A 230 20.14 3.63 3.66
CA GLY A 230 20.97 4.79 3.31
C GLY A 230 21.34 4.92 1.85
N VAL A 231 20.80 4.07 1.00
CA VAL A 231 21.01 4.10 -0.45
C VAL A 231 19.69 4.14 -1.18
N SER A 232 19.71 4.60 -2.43
CA SER A 232 18.51 4.58 -3.27
C SER A 232 18.07 3.14 -3.54
N GLU A 233 16.76 2.87 -3.51
CA GLU A 233 16.21 1.57 -3.87
C GLU A 233 16.66 1.16 -5.26
N ARG A 234 16.73 2.12 -6.17
CA ARG A 234 17.23 1.93 -7.53
C ARG A 234 18.67 2.37 -7.63
N GLY A 235 19.53 1.47 -8.07
CA GLY A 235 20.95 1.72 -8.31
C GLY A 235 21.84 1.66 -7.08
N GLY A 236 21.28 1.62 -5.88
CA GLY A 236 22.05 1.52 -4.64
C GLY A 236 22.99 2.70 -4.37
N TYR A 237 22.62 3.90 -4.82
CA TYR A 237 23.47 5.09 -4.66
C TYR A 237 23.32 5.72 -3.28
N PRO A 238 24.38 6.31 -2.72
CA PRO A 238 24.32 7.01 -1.43
C PRO A 238 23.30 8.13 -1.42
N VAL A 239 22.56 8.22 -0.31
CA VAL A 239 21.56 9.26 -0.06
C VAL A 239 21.97 10.01 1.19
N GLU A 240 21.89 11.34 1.15
CA GLU A 240 22.20 12.19 2.32
C GLU A 240 21.00 13.07 2.68
N GLN A 241 20.91 13.43 3.96
CA GLN A 241 19.93 14.41 4.45
C GLN A 241 20.45 15.81 4.14
N LYS A 242 19.62 16.64 3.50
CA LYS A 242 20.00 17.99 3.07
C LYS A 242 18.82 18.93 3.19
N ILE A 243 19.04 20.16 3.61
CA ILE A 243 18.02 21.21 3.60
C ILE A 243 17.96 21.80 2.19
N MET A 244 16.79 21.76 1.58
CA MET A 244 16.56 22.31 0.24
C MET A 244 15.21 23.03 0.19
N ARG A 245 15.12 24.03 -0.69
CA ARG A 245 13.86 24.69 -0.99
C ARG A 245 13.03 23.79 -1.90
N GLN A 246 11.83 23.43 -1.45
CA GLN A 246 10.98 22.47 -2.11
C GLN A 246 9.52 22.89 -2.05
N TRP A 247 8.74 22.50 -3.07
CA TRP A 247 7.29 22.49 -2.95
C TRP A 247 6.85 21.41 -1.97
N CYS A 248 5.89 21.75 -1.15
CA CYS A 248 5.34 20.83 -0.14
C CYS A 248 3.81 20.90 -0.17
N LEU A 249 3.17 19.79 0.20
CA LEU A 249 1.72 19.76 0.46
C LEU A 249 1.49 19.59 1.97
N ARG A 250 0.60 20.40 2.52
CA ARG A 250 0.32 20.44 3.97
C ARG A 250 -0.62 19.31 4.38
N VAL A 251 -0.18 18.09 4.18
CA VAL A 251 -0.89 16.86 4.56
C VAL A 251 -1.11 16.82 6.08
N SER A 252 -0.17 17.35 6.86
CA SER A 252 -0.25 17.41 8.32
C SER A 252 -1.48 18.15 8.85
N ALA A 253 -2.00 19.11 8.09
CA ALA A 253 -3.23 19.82 8.47
C ALA A 253 -4.45 18.89 8.52
N TYR A 254 -4.42 17.80 7.76
CA TYR A 254 -5.49 16.80 7.68
C TYR A 254 -5.29 15.62 8.62
N ALA A 255 -4.26 15.64 9.47
CA ALA A 255 -3.88 14.49 10.31
C ALA A 255 -5.05 13.94 11.14
N GLN A 256 -5.78 14.81 11.85
CA GLN A 256 -6.92 14.37 12.68
C GLN A 256 -8.05 13.78 11.82
N ARG A 257 -8.36 14.40 10.69
CA ARG A 257 -9.40 13.89 9.77
C ARG A 257 -8.99 12.56 9.13
N LEU A 258 -7.69 12.36 8.88
CA LEU A 258 -7.17 11.08 8.41
C LEU A 258 -7.32 9.98 9.46
N LEU A 259 -7.17 10.32 10.74
CA LEU A 259 -7.45 9.39 11.85
C LEU A 259 -8.95 9.10 11.99
N ASP A 260 -9.76 10.14 12.05
CA ASP A 260 -11.21 10.02 12.24
C ASP A 260 -11.86 9.22 11.11
N GLY A 261 -11.40 9.42 9.88
CA GLY A 261 -11.91 8.73 8.70
C GLY A 261 -11.69 7.22 8.71
N LEU A 262 -10.69 6.73 9.44
CA LEU A 262 -10.43 5.28 9.54
C LEU A 262 -11.60 4.52 10.21
N GLU A 263 -12.37 5.19 11.05
CA GLU A 263 -13.54 4.59 11.71
C GLU A 263 -14.73 4.41 10.76
N THR A 264 -14.70 5.03 9.60
CA THR A 264 -15.81 5.03 8.61
C THR A 264 -15.61 4.04 7.46
N ILE A 265 -14.48 3.37 7.40
CA ILE A 265 -14.09 2.51 6.28
C ILE A 265 -13.87 1.06 6.71
N ASP A 266 -14.14 0.13 5.79
CA ASP A 266 -14.00 -1.31 6.01
C ASP A 266 -12.62 -1.79 5.53
N TRP A 267 -11.60 -1.42 6.29
CA TRP A 267 -10.22 -1.87 6.08
C TRP A 267 -9.83 -2.83 7.20
N THR A 268 -8.82 -3.65 6.98
CA THR A 268 -8.32 -4.55 8.03
C THR A 268 -7.75 -3.77 9.21
N ASP A 269 -7.84 -4.33 10.41
CA ASP A 269 -7.30 -3.69 11.62
C ASP A 269 -5.80 -3.45 11.50
N SER A 270 -5.06 -4.37 10.89
CA SER A 270 -3.62 -4.24 10.63
C SER A 270 -3.30 -3.02 9.77
N LEU A 271 -4.06 -2.80 8.71
CA LEU A 271 -3.86 -1.66 7.81
C LEU A 271 -4.20 -0.35 8.49
N LYS A 272 -5.32 -0.31 9.22
CA LYS A 272 -5.71 0.87 10.01
C LYS A 272 -4.65 1.22 11.06
N GLU A 273 -4.11 0.21 11.73
CA GLU A 273 -3.07 0.41 12.74
C GLU A 273 -1.77 0.93 12.11
N THR A 274 -1.41 0.43 10.94
CA THR A 274 -0.25 0.95 10.18
C THR A 274 -0.42 2.44 9.88
N GLN A 275 -1.61 2.86 9.47
CA GLN A 275 -1.90 4.27 9.22
C GLN A 275 -1.93 5.10 10.51
N ARG A 276 -2.54 4.59 11.57
CA ARG A 276 -2.54 5.27 12.89
C ARG A 276 -1.13 5.53 13.38
N ASN A 277 -0.26 4.54 13.28
CA ASN A 277 1.13 4.67 13.68
C ASN A 277 1.90 5.66 12.81
N TRP A 278 1.64 5.68 11.52
CA TRP A 278 2.26 6.63 10.59
C TRP A 278 1.82 8.07 10.87
N ILE A 279 0.55 8.29 11.13
CA ILE A 279 0.02 9.60 11.51
C ILE A 279 0.53 9.99 12.90
N GLY A 280 0.60 9.04 13.82
CA GLY A 280 1.28 9.18 15.11
C GLY A 280 0.77 10.31 15.99
N ARG A 281 -0.54 10.29 16.31
CA ARG A 281 -1.14 11.26 17.22
C ARG A 281 -0.64 11.07 18.64
N SER A 282 -0.23 12.16 19.27
CA SER A 282 0.16 12.18 20.69
C SER A 282 -0.37 13.44 21.36
N GLU A 283 -0.85 13.30 22.58
CA GLU A 283 -1.21 14.44 23.45
C GLU A 283 -0.13 14.68 24.48
N GLY A 284 0.22 15.94 24.66
CA GLY A 284 1.25 16.29 25.61
C GLY A 284 1.29 17.78 25.88
N ALA A 285 2.44 18.23 26.33
CA ALA A 285 2.69 19.63 26.59
C ALA A 285 3.95 20.11 25.87
N GLU A 286 3.87 21.31 25.33
CA GLU A 286 5.03 22.07 24.93
C GLU A 286 5.48 22.89 26.15
N ILE A 287 6.76 22.82 26.50
CA ILE A 287 7.33 23.48 27.66
C ILE A 287 8.57 24.24 27.22
N GLN A 288 8.66 25.49 27.69
CA GLN A 288 9.79 26.37 27.35
C GLN A 288 10.92 26.21 28.37
N PHE A 289 12.13 26.05 27.84
CA PHE A 289 13.37 26.03 28.62
C PHE A 289 14.21 27.24 28.29
N LYS A 290 14.67 27.93 29.29
CA LYS A 290 15.59 29.07 29.14
C LYS A 290 17.02 28.56 29.09
N VAL A 291 17.85 29.16 28.27
CA VAL A 291 19.29 28.88 28.21
C VAL A 291 19.99 29.68 29.30
N LYS A 292 20.83 29.03 30.12
CA LYS A 292 21.56 29.65 31.20
C LYS A 292 22.50 30.75 30.65
N ASP A 293 22.50 31.89 31.31
CA ASP A 293 23.33 33.07 31.00
C ASP A 293 23.09 33.60 29.56
N SER A 294 21.87 33.46 29.05
CA SER A 294 21.46 33.93 27.75
C SER A 294 19.98 34.35 27.75
N ASP A 295 19.60 35.14 26.77
CA ASP A 295 18.20 35.48 26.49
C ASP A 295 17.48 34.45 25.62
N LEU A 296 18.22 33.44 25.13
CA LEU A 296 17.70 32.39 24.29
C LEU A 296 16.79 31.45 25.10
N GLU A 297 15.72 31.01 24.47
CA GLU A 297 14.85 29.96 25.00
C GLU A 297 14.45 29.03 23.86
N PHE A 298 14.09 27.80 24.18
CA PHE A 298 13.59 26.84 23.21
C PHE A 298 12.49 26.00 23.83
N THR A 299 11.65 25.43 22.96
CA THR A 299 10.48 24.66 23.36
C THR A 299 10.71 23.17 23.11
N ILE A 300 10.32 22.35 24.07
CA ILE A 300 10.25 20.88 23.89
C ILE A 300 8.79 20.42 23.91
N PHE A 301 8.55 19.28 23.35
CA PHE A 301 7.27 18.60 23.46
C PHE A 301 7.44 17.27 24.19
N THR A 302 6.54 16.99 25.16
CA THR A 302 6.56 15.75 25.92
C THR A 302 5.16 15.20 26.14
N THR A 303 5.01 13.88 26.00
CA THR A 303 3.83 13.14 26.41
C THR A 303 3.89 12.71 27.88
N ARG A 304 5.05 12.88 28.52
CA ARG A 304 5.35 12.51 29.88
C ARG A 304 5.63 13.76 30.76
N ALA A 305 4.66 14.68 30.79
CA ALA A 305 4.78 15.90 31.59
C ALA A 305 4.99 15.61 33.06
N ASP A 306 4.58 14.44 33.57
CA ASP A 306 4.83 13.98 34.93
C ASP A 306 6.31 13.84 35.29
N THR A 307 7.19 13.72 34.32
CA THR A 307 8.62 13.45 34.50
C THR A 307 9.51 14.69 34.51
N MET A 308 8.94 15.87 34.52
CA MET A 308 9.67 17.13 34.51
C MET A 308 10.73 17.25 35.63
N PHE A 309 10.46 16.68 36.79
CA PHE A 309 11.39 16.73 37.95
C PHE A 309 12.57 15.76 37.81
N GLY A 310 12.55 14.88 36.82
CA GLY A 310 13.62 13.92 36.54
C GLY A 310 14.46 14.26 35.33
N VAL A 311 14.30 15.43 34.76
CA VAL A 311 15.09 15.87 33.60
C VAL A 311 16.52 16.13 34.02
N THR A 312 17.48 15.41 33.46
CA THR A 312 18.90 15.53 33.82
C THR A 312 19.78 16.05 32.68
N PHE A 313 19.24 16.07 31.44
CA PHE A 313 19.89 16.71 30.31
C PHE A 313 18.85 17.00 29.22
N MET A 314 19.26 17.80 28.24
CA MET A 314 18.47 18.11 27.04
C MET A 314 19.21 17.55 25.83
N VAL A 315 18.48 17.23 24.75
CA VAL A 315 19.08 16.75 23.52
C VAL A 315 18.46 17.46 22.31
N LEU A 316 19.33 17.94 21.43
CA LEU A 316 18.96 18.55 20.15
C LEU A 316 19.19 17.57 19.01
N ALA A 317 18.30 17.59 18.02
CA ALA A 317 18.55 16.92 16.76
C ALA A 317 19.74 17.57 16.04
N PRO A 318 20.62 16.79 15.40
CA PRO A 318 21.80 17.35 14.71
C PRO A 318 21.47 18.41 13.64
N GLU A 319 20.32 18.27 12.99
CA GLU A 319 19.85 19.17 11.93
C GLU A 319 19.06 20.39 12.46
N SER A 320 18.84 20.49 13.75
CA SER A 320 18.14 21.63 14.35
C SER A 320 18.93 22.93 14.24
N GLU A 321 18.23 24.02 13.95
CA GLU A 321 18.82 25.37 13.93
C GLU A 321 19.37 25.80 15.29
N LEU A 322 18.84 25.22 16.37
CA LEU A 322 19.31 25.48 17.73
C LEU A 322 20.76 25.05 17.96
N VAL A 323 21.25 24.09 17.20
CA VAL A 323 22.64 23.60 17.31
C VAL A 323 23.63 24.74 17.10
N ALA A 324 23.46 25.51 16.03
CA ALA A 324 24.31 26.66 15.76
C ALA A 324 24.23 27.73 16.85
N GLN A 325 23.05 27.98 17.41
CA GLN A 325 22.80 29.00 18.42
C GLN A 325 23.35 28.61 19.80
N LEU A 326 23.32 27.33 20.13
CA LEU A 326 23.66 26.82 21.47
C LEU A 326 25.08 26.24 21.56
N THR A 327 25.75 26.00 20.45
CA THR A 327 27.13 25.53 20.44
C THR A 327 28.09 26.64 20.87
N THR A 328 28.82 26.38 21.96
CA THR A 328 29.84 27.33 22.42
C THR A 328 31.10 27.28 21.55
N PRO A 329 31.90 28.36 21.48
CA PRO A 329 33.15 28.35 20.70
C PRO A 329 34.11 27.22 21.06
N GLU A 330 34.16 26.81 22.33
CA GLU A 330 35.03 25.73 22.81
C GLU A 330 34.60 24.35 22.29
N GLN A 331 33.30 24.15 21.99
CA GLN A 331 32.73 22.89 21.51
C GLN A 331 32.53 22.86 19.99
N LYS A 332 32.76 23.96 19.31
CA LYS A 332 32.45 24.09 17.87
C LYS A 332 33.12 23.03 17.02
N GLN A 333 34.37 22.74 17.24
CA GLN A 333 35.13 21.75 16.47
C GLN A 333 34.55 20.35 16.60
N GLU A 334 34.23 19.91 17.83
CA GLU A 334 33.67 18.59 18.10
C GLU A 334 32.23 18.46 17.55
N VAL A 335 31.44 19.53 17.69
CA VAL A 335 30.07 19.59 17.16
C VAL A 335 30.07 19.51 15.65
N ASP A 336 30.93 20.30 14.96
CA ASP A 336 31.01 20.27 13.51
C ASP A 336 31.43 18.89 12.99
N ALA A 337 32.38 18.24 13.66
CA ALA A 337 32.80 16.86 13.31
C ALA A 337 31.65 15.84 13.48
N TYR A 338 30.86 15.98 14.55
CA TYR A 338 29.70 15.12 14.80
C TYR A 338 28.60 15.32 13.74
N LEU A 339 28.31 16.57 13.39
CA LEU A 339 27.32 16.91 12.35
C LEU A 339 27.70 16.31 10.99
N ASP A 340 28.97 16.35 10.62
CA ASP A 340 29.47 15.77 9.36
C ASP A 340 29.28 14.25 9.32
N ARG A 341 29.42 13.58 10.46
CA ARG A 341 29.20 12.13 10.55
C ARG A 341 27.71 11.76 10.46
N THR A 342 26.84 12.56 11.07
CA THR A 342 25.41 12.22 11.20
C THR A 342 24.60 12.59 9.96
N LYS A 343 24.99 13.60 9.18
CA LYS A 343 24.24 14.03 7.99
C LYS A 343 24.15 12.99 6.88
N LYS A 344 25.02 11.99 6.91
CA LYS A 344 25.03 10.87 5.96
C LYS A 344 24.05 9.76 6.31
N ARG A 345 23.43 9.83 7.48
CA ARG A 345 22.49 8.81 7.98
C ARG A 345 21.05 9.21 7.72
N THR A 346 20.27 8.27 7.18
CA THR A 346 18.84 8.48 6.98
C THR A 346 18.09 8.40 8.30
N GLU A 347 16.92 9.00 8.34
CA GLU A 347 16.04 8.94 9.49
C GLU A 347 15.67 7.51 9.89
N ARG A 348 15.45 6.65 8.89
CA ARG A 348 15.15 5.24 9.10
C ARG A 348 16.31 4.49 9.76
N GLU A 349 17.52 4.75 9.32
CA GLU A 349 18.74 4.17 9.92
C GLU A 349 18.91 4.64 11.36
N ARG A 350 18.65 5.92 11.61
CA ARG A 350 18.73 6.50 12.95
C ARG A 350 17.72 5.89 13.90
N ILE A 351 16.52 5.55 13.44
CA ILE A 351 15.50 4.88 14.23
C ILE A 351 15.88 3.42 14.52
N ALA A 352 16.45 2.73 13.54
CA ALA A 352 16.80 1.32 13.64
C ALA A 352 18.07 1.05 14.44
N ASP A 353 19.06 1.94 14.34
CA ASP A 353 20.35 1.80 15.04
C ASP A 353 20.25 2.22 16.49
N ARG A 354 20.60 1.32 17.39
CA ARG A 354 20.59 1.55 18.85
C ARG A 354 21.95 1.91 19.42
N SER A 355 22.96 2.09 18.59
CA SER A 355 24.27 2.58 19.07
C SER A 355 24.13 4.01 19.62
N VAL A 356 24.85 4.29 20.71
CA VAL A 356 24.79 5.59 21.35
C VAL A 356 25.90 6.48 20.84
N THR A 357 25.52 7.62 20.24
CA THR A 357 26.42 8.67 19.83
C THR A 357 25.92 10.04 20.25
N GLY A 358 26.78 10.99 20.50
CA GLY A 358 26.39 12.35 20.85
C GLY A 358 27.59 13.23 21.13
N VAL A 359 27.32 14.53 21.22
CA VAL A 359 28.32 15.54 21.54
C VAL A 359 27.70 16.62 22.44
N PHE A 360 28.45 17.11 23.40
CA PHE A 360 28.01 18.21 24.27
C PHE A 360 28.09 19.55 23.51
N SER A 361 27.04 20.35 23.59
CA SER A 361 26.98 21.68 22.96
C SER A 361 27.80 22.77 23.67
N GLY A 362 28.10 22.58 24.93
CA GLY A 362 28.71 23.58 25.81
C GLY A 362 27.71 24.45 26.58
N SER A 363 26.42 24.37 26.23
CA SER A 363 25.35 25.16 26.86
C SER A 363 24.54 24.35 27.86
N TYR A 364 23.87 25.08 28.76
CA TYR A 364 22.98 24.51 29.77
C TYR A 364 21.58 25.16 29.65
N ALA A 365 20.56 24.39 29.90
CA ALA A 365 19.18 24.86 29.98
C ALA A 365 18.67 24.80 31.41
N ILE A 366 17.77 25.72 31.76
CA ILE A 366 17.19 25.80 33.11
C ILE A 366 15.87 25.06 33.13
N ASN A 367 15.75 24.05 33.98
CA ASN A 367 14.50 23.34 34.20
C ASN A 367 13.51 24.26 34.94
N PRO A 368 12.37 24.62 34.38
CA PRO A 368 11.42 25.56 35.00
C PRO A 368 10.77 25.00 36.26
N PHE A 369 10.83 23.71 36.54
CA PHE A 369 10.25 23.09 37.73
C PHE A 369 11.24 22.91 38.86
N THR A 370 12.50 22.65 38.57
CA THR A 370 13.53 22.43 39.59
C THR A 370 14.49 23.58 39.75
N GLY A 371 14.60 24.45 38.75
CA GLY A 371 15.61 25.50 38.67
C GLY A 371 17.00 25.03 38.35
N ASP A 372 17.19 23.74 38.12
CA ASP A 372 18.50 23.16 37.82
C ASP A 372 18.96 23.52 36.41
N ALA A 373 20.26 23.76 36.27
CA ALA A 373 20.91 23.89 34.98
C ALA A 373 21.32 22.51 34.47
N VAL A 374 20.77 22.07 33.36
CA VAL A 374 21.03 20.76 32.76
C VAL A 374 21.79 20.92 31.44
N PRO A 375 22.77 20.05 31.16
CA PRO A 375 23.56 20.18 29.93
C PRO A 375 22.71 19.90 28.69
N VAL A 376 22.99 20.62 27.61
CA VAL A 376 22.38 20.46 26.31
C VAL A 376 23.30 19.67 25.39
N TRP A 377 22.88 18.48 25.02
CA TRP A 377 23.61 17.58 24.14
C TRP A 377 23.03 17.59 22.74
N ILE A 378 23.77 17.07 21.77
CA ILE A 378 23.36 16.88 20.38
C ILE A 378 23.51 15.40 20.09
N SER A 379 22.45 14.75 19.60
CA SER A 379 22.49 13.33 19.29
C SER A 379 21.51 12.98 18.17
N ASP A 380 21.90 12.03 17.35
CA ASP A 380 21.15 11.57 16.19
C ASP A 380 19.93 10.67 16.53
N TYR A 381 19.74 10.31 17.80
CA TYR A 381 18.51 9.62 18.20
C TYR A 381 17.28 10.56 18.30
N VAL A 382 17.51 11.86 18.23
CA VAL A 382 16.47 12.88 18.19
C VAL A 382 16.29 13.35 16.73
N LEU A 383 15.03 13.40 16.28
CA LEU A 383 14.69 13.79 14.91
C LEU A 383 14.11 15.21 14.89
N ALA A 384 14.59 16.04 13.98
CA ALA A 384 14.17 17.45 13.86
C ALA A 384 12.70 17.58 13.46
N GLY A 385 12.19 16.64 12.69
CA GLY A 385 10.79 16.65 12.26
C GLY A 385 9.79 16.14 13.28
N TYR A 386 10.25 15.66 14.42
CA TYR A 386 9.39 15.20 15.51
C TYR A 386 9.37 16.23 16.62
N GLY A 387 8.19 16.81 16.86
CA GLY A 387 8.05 17.87 17.83
C GLY A 387 8.78 19.15 17.43
N THR A 388 9.65 19.63 18.31
CA THR A 388 10.41 20.89 18.12
C THR A 388 11.87 20.67 17.67
N GLY A 389 12.27 19.41 17.49
CA GLY A 389 13.68 19.07 17.25
C GLY A 389 14.57 19.14 18.49
N ALA A 390 13.98 19.36 19.66
CA ALA A 390 14.61 19.33 20.95
C ALA A 390 13.79 18.50 21.93
N ILE A 391 14.45 17.70 22.77
CA ILE A 391 13.79 16.90 23.79
C ILE A 391 14.38 17.18 25.17
N MET A 392 13.55 17.02 26.19
CA MET A 392 14.03 16.83 27.57
C MET A 392 14.32 15.34 27.76
N ALA A 393 15.40 15.01 28.41
CA ALA A 393 15.78 13.63 28.65
C ALA A 393 15.53 13.25 30.13
N VAL A 394 14.82 12.12 30.30
CA VAL A 394 14.49 11.54 31.61
C VAL A 394 14.99 10.09 31.59
N PRO A 395 16.27 9.85 31.88
CA PRO A 395 16.87 8.53 31.73
C PRO A 395 16.27 7.44 32.63
N ALA A 396 15.67 7.80 33.77
CA ALA A 396 15.02 6.80 34.60
C ALA A 396 13.78 6.16 33.97
N HIS A 397 13.12 6.85 33.02
CA HIS A 397 11.81 6.45 32.49
C HIS A 397 11.73 6.43 30.94
N ASP A 398 12.88 6.44 30.30
CA ASP A 398 13.00 6.29 28.84
C ASP A 398 14.26 5.51 28.52
N SER A 399 14.12 4.41 27.79
CA SER A 399 15.21 3.49 27.50
C SER A 399 16.33 4.09 26.64
N ARG A 400 15.99 4.99 25.72
CA ARG A 400 17.00 5.68 24.90
C ARG A 400 17.79 6.71 25.69
N ASP A 401 17.08 7.49 26.49
CA ASP A 401 17.72 8.44 27.40
C ASP A 401 18.58 7.73 28.45
N TYR A 402 18.14 6.56 28.91
CA TYR A 402 18.90 5.72 29.84
C TYR A 402 20.20 5.25 29.23
N ALA A 403 20.16 4.71 28.01
CA ALA A 403 21.35 4.26 27.31
C ALA A 403 22.35 5.41 27.09
N PHE A 404 21.84 6.59 26.72
CA PHE A 404 22.65 7.81 26.53
C PHE A 404 23.29 8.25 27.84
N ALA A 405 22.51 8.31 28.94
CA ALA A 405 22.99 8.71 30.25
C ALA A 405 24.05 7.75 30.80
N LYS A 406 23.88 6.45 30.60
CA LYS A 406 24.89 5.45 30.97
C LYS A 406 26.18 5.59 30.17
N HIS A 407 26.07 5.81 28.88
CA HIS A 407 27.24 5.97 27.99
C HIS A 407 28.06 7.23 28.33
N PHE A 408 27.37 8.36 28.61
CA PHE A 408 28.04 9.65 28.92
C PHE A 408 28.11 9.97 30.42
N ASN A 409 27.77 8.99 31.26
CA ASN A 409 27.82 9.13 32.73
C ASN A 409 27.01 10.35 33.24
N LEU A 410 25.79 10.48 32.80
CA LEU A 410 24.85 11.50 33.20
C LEU A 410 23.94 11.04 34.36
N PRO A 411 23.43 11.94 35.21
CA PRO A 411 22.57 11.55 36.34
C PRO A 411 21.26 10.88 35.90
N ILE A 412 20.80 9.93 36.71
CA ILE A 412 19.54 9.21 36.54
C ILE A 412 18.74 9.33 37.82
N VAL A 413 17.59 10.00 37.76
CA VAL A 413 16.72 10.26 38.93
C VAL A 413 15.42 9.49 38.79
N PRO A 414 15.16 8.45 39.59
CA PRO A 414 13.89 7.72 39.54
C PRO A 414 12.74 8.57 40.08
N LEU A 415 11.59 8.49 39.40
CA LEU A 415 10.39 9.28 39.74
C LEU A 415 9.18 8.41 40.12
N ILE A 416 9.34 7.09 40.12
CA ILE A 416 8.28 6.14 40.48
C ILE A 416 8.73 5.36 41.74
N GLU A 417 7.85 5.27 42.74
CA GLU A 417 8.13 4.53 43.97
C GLU A 417 8.44 3.05 43.68
N GLY A 418 9.50 2.53 44.26
CA GLY A 418 9.86 1.13 44.21
C GLY A 418 10.48 0.67 42.89
N CYS A 419 10.70 1.53 41.90
CA CYS A 419 11.38 1.15 40.65
C CYS A 419 12.90 1.04 40.85
N ASP A 420 13.52 0.03 40.22
CA ASP A 420 14.96 -0.17 40.24
C ASP A 420 15.53 0.23 38.88
N VAL A 421 16.26 1.35 38.81
CA VAL A 421 16.85 1.88 37.58
C VAL A 421 18.37 1.63 37.51
N SER A 422 18.89 0.72 38.34
CA SER A 422 20.32 0.40 38.37
C SER A 422 20.80 -0.31 37.08
N LYS A 423 19.95 -1.10 36.45
CA LYS A 423 20.28 -1.91 35.26
C LYS A 423 19.53 -1.49 34.00
N GLU A 424 18.33 -0.99 34.16
CA GLU A 424 17.47 -0.58 33.04
C GLU A 424 16.52 0.54 33.46
N SER A 425 15.94 1.23 32.50
CA SER A 425 14.91 2.24 32.75
C SER A 425 13.57 1.58 33.09
N PHE A 426 12.72 2.32 33.78
CA PHE A 426 11.33 1.94 34.04
C PHE A 426 10.41 2.76 33.15
N ASP A 427 10.11 2.25 31.97
CA ASP A 427 9.37 2.96 30.91
C ASP A 427 7.84 2.90 31.07
N ALA A 428 7.33 2.02 31.92
CA ALA A 428 5.89 1.87 32.12
C ALA A 428 5.26 3.16 32.67
N LYS A 429 4.11 3.53 32.14
CA LYS A 429 3.34 4.71 32.56
C LYS A 429 2.40 4.38 33.71
N GLU A 430 2.93 3.76 34.73
CA GLU A 430 2.17 3.30 35.90
C GLU A 430 2.97 3.43 37.19
N GLY A 431 2.27 3.43 38.29
CA GLY A 431 2.86 3.54 39.64
C GLY A 431 2.58 4.89 40.29
N ILE A 432 3.19 5.07 41.46
CA ILE A 432 3.06 6.27 42.30
C ILE A 432 4.29 7.13 42.11
N VAL A 433 4.08 8.41 41.84
CA VAL A 433 5.15 9.38 41.57
C VAL A 433 5.86 9.74 42.91
N CYS A 434 7.18 9.82 42.85
CA CYS A 434 8.04 10.28 43.93
C CYS A 434 9.11 11.24 43.39
N ASN A 435 9.88 11.87 44.25
CA ASN A 435 10.94 12.82 43.90
C ASN A 435 10.49 13.98 42.97
N SER A 436 9.23 14.35 43.06
CA SER A 436 8.62 15.37 42.20
C SER A 436 7.88 16.44 43.01
N PRO A 437 8.59 17.33 43.74
CA PRO A 437 10.04 17.49 43.86
C PRO A 437 10.71 16.49 44.82
N ARG A 438 12.04 16.41 44.75
CA ARG A 438 12.84 15.69 45.74
C ARG A 438 12.65 16.28 47.12
N LEU A 439 12.60 15.42 48.15
CA LEU A 439 12.34 15.85 49.54
C LEU A 439 13.56 16.50 50.21
N ASP A 440 14.74 16.28 49.71
CA ASP A 440 16.02 16.77 50.21
C ASP A 440 16.45 18.14 49.62
N VAL A 441 15.63 18.74 48.78
CA VAL A 441 15.89 20.04 48.16
C VAL A 441 14.75 21.01 48.43
N THR A 442 15.05 22.32 48.41
CA THR A 442 14.02 23.37 48.52
C THR A 442 13.24 23.42 47.20
N PRO A 443 11.89 23.29 47.26
CA PRO A 443 11.08 23.37 46.04
C PRO A 443 11.27 24.70 45.29
N HIS A 444 11.49 24.62 44.00
CA HIS A 444 11.60 25.79 43.09
C HIS A 444 10.23 26.30 42.67
N CYS A 445 9.21 25.44 42.60
CA CYS A 445 7.83 25.78 42.24
C CYS A 445 6.81 25.19 43.23
N ASP A 446 5.57 25.64 43.11
CA ASP A 446 4.48 25.22 43.99
C ASP A 446 3.90 23.83 43.64
N LEU A 447 4.26 23.26 42.48
CA LEU A 447 3.74 21.98 42.04
C LEU A 447 4.41 20.84 42.80
N SER A 448 3.59 19.94 43.38
CA SER A 448 4.05 18.65 43.88
C SER A 448 3.25 17.53 43.28
N LEU A 449 3.95 16.55 42.70
CA LEU A 449 3.34 15.36 42.11
C LEU A 449 3.51 14.13 43.00
N ASN A 450 4.20 14.26 44.13
CA ASN A 450 4.47 13.15 45.02
C ASN A 450 3.16 12.53 45.55
N GLY A 451 3.06 11.22 45.47
CA GLY A 451 1.88 10.47 45.92
C GLY A 451 0.77 10.35 44.87
N LEU A 452 0.86 11.01 43.73
CA LEU A 452 -0.10 10.88 42.63
C LEU A 452 0.24 9.68 41.75
N THR A 453 -0.78 9.12 41.09
CA THR A 453 -0.54 8.14 39.99
C THR A 453 0.08 8.88 38.81
N VAL A 454 0.73 8.16 37.91
CA VAL A 454 1.31 8.73 36.68
C VAL A 454 0.26 9.50 35.89
N LYS A 455 -0.93 8.94 35.71
CA LYS A 455 -2.04 9.57 35.00
C LYS A 455 -2.48 10.90 35.65
N GLU A 456 -2.63 10.89 36.96
CA GLU A 456 -2.98 12.10 37.75
C GLU A 456 -1.87 13.14 37.67
N ALA A 457 -0.61 12.71 37.71
CA ALA A 457 0.56 13.59 37.64
C ALA A 457 0.66 14.27 36.26
N ILE A 458 0.39 13.53 35.19
CA ILE A 458 0.37 14.09 33.82
C ILE A 458 -0.69 15.19 33.71
N ALA A 459 -1.91 14.93 34.21
CA ALA A 459 -3.00 15.90 34.21
C ALA A 459 -2.67 17.15 35.04
N ALA A 460 -2.11 16.96 36.24
CA ALA A 460 -1.72 18.05 37.12
C ALA A 460 -0.62 18.93 36.53
N THR A 461 0.37 18.31 35.87
CA THR A 461 1.47 19.06 35.24
C THR A 461 0.99 19.85 34.01
N LYS A 462 0.15 19.25 33.15
CA LYS A 462 -0.46 19.97 32.03
C LYS A 462 -1.24 21.19 32.48
N LYS A 463 -2.04 21.05 33.54
CA LYS A 463 -2.80 22.15 34.13
C LYS A 463 -1.88 23.25 34.63
N TYR A 464 -0.83 22.89 35.38
CA TYR A 464 0.16 23.82 35.92
C TYR A 464 0.89 24.60 34.82
N VAL A 465 1.32 23.90 33.76
CA VAL A 465 1.99 24.50 32.58
C VAL A 465 1.11 25.57 31.93
N ALA A 466 -0.17 25.26 31.75
CA ALA A 466 -1.13 26.18 31.10
C ALA A 466 -1.39 27.39 32.01
N GLU A 467 -1.65 27.19 33.34
CA GLU A 467 -1.96 28.24 34.29
C GLU A 467 -0.79 29.19 34.54
N HIS A 468 0.44 28.66 34.56
CA HIS A 468 1.65 29.44 34.84
C HIS A 468 2.39 29.93 33.58
N LYS A 469 1.78 29.74 32.41
CA LYS A 469 2.33 30.17 31.10
C LYS A 469 3.75 29.65 30.84
N LEU A 470 4.03 28.45 31.29
CA LEU A 470 5.32 27.77 31.01
C LEU A 470 5.36 27.09 29.64
N GLY A 471 4.23 27.06 28.96
CA GLY A 471 4.03 26.43 27.69
C GLY A 471 2.54 26.24 27.41
N ARG A 472 2.21 25.24 26.61
CA ARG A 472 0.81 24.94 26.29
C ARG A 472 0.57 23.43 26.16
N VAL A 473 -0.67 23.02 26.43
CA VAL A 473 -1.13 21.65 26.08
C VAL A 473 -1.37 21.57 24.60
N LYS A 474 -0.85 20.55 23.96
CA LYS A 474 -0.93 20.40 22.49
C LYS A 474 -1.13 18.94 22.11
N VAL A 475 -1.89 18.75 21.02
CA VAL A 475 -1.93 17.50 20.27
C VAL A 475 -0.91 17.61 19.14
N ASN A 476 -0.03 16.65 19.04
CA ASN A 476 1.01 16.60 18.01
C ASN A 476 0.85 15.37 17.14
N TYR A 477 1.34 15.46 15.91
CA TYR A 477 1.28 14.37 14.95
C TYR A 477 2.66 14.13 14.38
N ARG A 478 3.03 12.85 14.19
CA ARG A 478 4.29 12.48 13.55
C ARG A 478 4.23 12.71 12.04
N LEU A 479 3.03 12.66 11.45
CA LEU A 479 2.82 12.88 10.02
C LEU A 479 3.38 14.22 9.58
N ARG A 480 4.20 14.20 8.56
CA ARG A 480 4.85 15.38 7.98
C ARG A 480 4.21 15.78 6.67
N ASP A 481 4.41 17.05 6.30
CA ASP A 481 4.03 17.52 4.99
C ASP A 481 4.77 16.76 3.89
N ALA A 482 4.08 16.52 2.78
CA ALA A 482 4.66 15.81 1.65
C ALA A 482 5.61 16.73 0.89
N ILE A 483 6.83 16.26 0.64
CA ILE A 483 7.78 16.93 -0.25
C ILE A 483 7.33 16.64 -1.68
N PHE A 484 6.98 17.68 -2.42
CA PHE A 484 6.27 17.58 -3.68
C PHE A 484 7.10 17.97 -4.91
N SER A 485 8.33 18.38 -4.78
CA SER A 485 9.22 18.70 -5.90
C SER A 485 10.19 17.57 -6.19
N ARG A 486 10.46 17.35 -7.48
CA ARG A 486 11.50 16.43 -7.95
C ARG A 486 12.36 17.13 -9.00
N GLN A 487 13.66 16.96 -8.92
CA GLN A 487 14.65 17.52 -9.82
C GLN A 487 14.87 16.56 -10.99
N ARG A 488 13.80 16.23 -11.69
CA ARG A 488 13.83 15.32 -12.83
C ARG A 488 12.93 15.82 -13.97
N TYR A 489 13.13 15.27 -15.15
CA TYR A 489 12.38 15.62 -16.35
C TYR A 489 11.03 14.92 -16.43
N TRP A 490 11.03 13.60 -16.28
CA TRP A 490 9.83 12.78 -16.53
C TRP A 490 8.87 12.81 -15.34
N GLY A 491 8.04 13.81 -15.31
CA GLY A 491 7.05 14.08 -14.28
C GLY A 491 6.14 15.22 -14.69
N GLU A 492 5.06 15.43 -13.97
CA GLU A 492 4.12 16.52 -14.25
C GLU A 492 4.79 17.89 -14.00
N PRO A 493 4.74 18.81 -14.95
CA PRO A 493 5.25 20.16 -14.72
C PRO A 493 4.40 20.92 -13.70
N PHE A 494 5.03 21.76 -12.89
CA PHE A 494 4.31 22.68 -12.02
C PHE A 494 3.74 23.85 -12.83
N PRO A 495 2.48 24.22 -12.66
CA PRO A 495 1.86 25.37 -13.35
C PRO A 495 2.26 26.69 -12.66
N VAL A 496 3.56 26.94 -12.53
CA VAL A 496 4.14 28.01 -11.71
C VAL A 496 5.19 28.79 -12.51
N TYR A 497 5.07 30.11 -12.49
CA TYR A 497 6.15 31.01 -12.90
C TYR A 497 6.58 31.88 -11.71
N TYR A 498 7.78 32.44 -11.77
CA TYR A 498 8.31 33.27 -10.71
C TYR A 498 8.36 34.73 -11.19
N ASP A 499 7.74 35.63 -10.41
CA ASP A 499 7.70 37.06 -10.74
C ASP A 499 9.07 37.76 -10.52
N ALA A 500 9.12 39.06 -10.73
CA ALA A 500 10.34 39.85 -10.57
C ALA A 500 10.95 39.79 -9.16
N ASP A 501 10.13 39.54 -8.15
CA ASP A 501 10.56 39.38 -6.77
C ASP A 501 10.93 37.93 -6.42
N GLY A 502 10.84 37.00 -7.38
CA GLY A 502 11.09 35.57 -7.17
C GLY A 502 9.94 34.83 -6.46
N MET A 503 8.78 35.45 -6.36
CA MET A 503 7.62 34.84 -5.73
C MET A 503 6.85 33.97 -6.73
N PRO A 504 6.37 32.78 -6.29
CA PRO A 504 5.62 31.90 -7.16
C PRO A 504 4.23 32.47 -7.51
N GLN A 505 3.88 32.35 -8.77
CA GLN A 505 2.58 32.73 -9.30
C GLN A 505 2.01 31.56 -10.09
N MET A 506 0.70 31.33 -9.93
CA MET A 506 0.02 30.23 -10.64
C MET A 506 -0.37 30.67 -12.05
N LEU A 507 -0.26 29.75 -13.01
CA LEU A 507 -0.82 29.96 -14.33
C LEU A 507 -2.35 30.07 -14.28
N PRO A 508 -2.99 30.77 -15.22
CA PRO A 508 -4.45 30.78 -15.33
C PRO A 508 -4.96 29.34 -15.58
N VAL A 509 -6.01 28.94 -14.86
CA VAL A 509 -6.60 27.60 -14.97
C VAL A 509 -7.03 27.27 -16.39
N ASP A 510 -7.56 28.25 -17.14
CA ASP A 510 -8.00 28.07 -18.52
C ASP A 510 -6.86 27.85 -19.53
N LYS A 511 -5.61 28.00 -19.11
CA LYS A 511 -4.41 27.72 -19.91
C LYS A 511 -3.76 26.37 -19.64
N LEU A 512 -4.33 25.60 -18.74
CA LEU A 512 -3.87 24.23 -18.50
C LEU A 512 -4.32 23.30 -19.63
N PRO A 513 -3.57 22.23 -19.96
CA PRO A 513 -2.33 21.81 -19.31
C PRO A 513 -1.11 22.63 -19.74
N LEU A 514 -0.19 22.83 -18.80
CA LEU A 514 1.18 23.24 -19.12
C LEU A 514 1.95 21.97 -19.51
N GLU A 515 2.23 21.81 -20.79
CA GLU A 515 2.84 20.58 -21.29
C GLU A 515 4.34 20.52 -21.03
N LEU A 516 4.84 19.32 -20.79
CA LEU A 516 6.27 19.05 -20.58
C LEU A 516 7.04 19.42 -21.85
N PRO A 517 8.08 20.27 -21.77
CA PRO A 517 8.81 20.73 -22.96
C PRO A 517 9.82 19.69 -23.48
N GLU A 518 10.25 19.87 -24.73
CA GLU A 518 11.36 19.10 -25.27
C GLU A 518 12.69 19.57 -24.67
N VAL A 519 13.56 18.62 -24.35
CA VAL A 519 14.92 18.86 -23.90
C VAL A 519 15.89 17.96 -24.67
N ASP A 520 17.13 18.40 -24.82
CA ASP A 520 18.18 17.63 -25.49
C ASP A 520 18.93 16.67 -24.54
N LYS A 521 18.83 16.92 -23.24
CA LYS A 521 19.49 16.11 -22.20
C LYS A 521 18.56 15.94 -20.98
N PHE A 522 18.57 14.76 -20.40
CA PHE A 522 17.75 14.42 -19.23
C PHE A 522 18.54 14.47 -17.90
N LEU A 523 19.78 14.91 -17.95
CA LEU A 523 20.65 15.16 -16.80
C LEU A 523 20.51 16.59 -16.31
N PRO A 524 20.88 16.90 -15.06
CA PRO A 524 20.97 18.28 -14.58
C PRO A 524 21.88 19.14 -15.48
N THR A 525 21.67 20.45 -15.44
CA THR A 525 22.54 21.41 -16.16
C THR A 525 23.93 21.46 -15.51
N GLU A 526 24.90 22.05 -16.22
CA GLU A 526 26.26 22.23 -15.69
C GLU A 526 26.29 23.06 -14.40
N THR A 527 25.30 23.96 -14.23
CA THR A 527 25.15 24.78 -13.02
C THR A 527 24.34 24.11 -11.92
N GLY A 528 23.94 22.86 -12.11
CA GLY A 528 23.19 22.05 -11.11
C GLY A 528 21.68 22.26 -11.11
N GLU A 529 21.13 22.94 -12.10
CA GLU A 529 19.69 23.08 -12.24
C GLU A 529 19.05 21.76 -12.70
N PRO A 530 17.76 21.51 -12.38
CA PRO A 530 17.04 20.33 -12.89
C PRO A 530 17.06 20.22 -14.42
N PRO A 531 16.79 19.04 -14.99
CA PRO A 531 16.82 18.83 -16.44
C PRO A 531 15.97 19.81 -17.27
N LEU A 532 14.88 20.35 -16.72
CA LEU A 532 14.08 21.38 -17.40
C LEU A 532 14.86 22.68 -17.68
N GLY A 533 15.97 22.88 -16.99
CA GLY A 533 16.92 23.97 -17.28
C GLY A 533 17.51 23.92 -18.69
N HIS A 534 17.49 22.75 -19.35
CA HIS A 534 17.91 22.60 -20.75
C HIS A 534 16.85 23.03 -21.76
N ALA A 535 15.61 23.25 -21.33
CA ALA A 535 14.51 23.58 -22.24
C ALA A 535 14.70 24.97 -22.87
N VAL A 536 14.52 25.07 -24.18
CA VAL A 536 14.59 26.32 -24.93
C VAL A 536 13.32 27.15 -24.74
N LYS A 537 12.15 26.48 -24.76
CA LYS A 537 10.82 27.10 -24.59
C LYS A 537 10.29 26.77 -23.21
N TRP A 538 10.72 27.50 -22.21
CA TRP A 538 10.26 27.28 -20.82
C TRP A 538 10.21 28.59 -20.03
N ALA A 539 9.44 29.54 -20.57
CA ALA A 539 9.14 30.84 -19.96
C ALA A 539 7.66 31.14 -20.17
N TRP A 540 7.07 31.92 -19.28
CA TRP A 540 5.67 32.30 -19.34
C TRP A 540 5.53 33.76 -19.73
N ASP A 541 4.84 34.02 -20.85
CA ASP A 541 4.46 35.36 -21.31
C ASP A 541 3.10 35.74 -20.69
N THR A 542 3.11 36.62 -19.72
CA THR A 542 1.90 37.03 -18.99
C THR A 542 0.95 37.90 -19.84
N VAL A 543 1.43 38.52 -20.91
CA VAL A 543 0.60 39.36 -21.83
C VAL A 543 -0.12 38.45 -22.83
N LYS A 544 0.62 37.61 -23.53
CA LYS A 544 0.06 36.67 -24.51
C LYS A 544 -0.55 35.41 -23.87
N GLN A 545 -0.25 35.17 -22.59
CA GLN A 545 -0.69 34.00 -21.84
C GLN A 545 -0.32 32.69 -22.54
N GLU A 546 0.94 32.59 -22.92
CA GLU A 546 1.50 31.40 -23.57
C GLU A 546 2.94 31.11 -23.12
N VAL A 547 3.39 29.89 -23.35
CA VAL A 547 4.78 29.50 -23.15
C VAL A 547 5.63 30.08 -24.29
N THR A 548 6.78 30.64 -23.94
CA THR A 548 7.70 31.27 -24.89
C THR A 548 9.16 30.87 -24.58
N GLU A 549 10.08 31.35 -25.39
CA GLU A 549 11.49 31.03 -25.27
C GLU A 549 12.12 31.67 -24.02
N VAL A 550 13.01 30.93 -23.38
CA VAL A 550 13.78 31.36 -22.21
C VAL A 550 14.59 32.64 -22.50
N SER A 551 15.08 32.78 -23.73
CA SER A 551 15.82 33.98 -24.17
C SER A 551 15.02 35.28 -24.10
N LYS A 552 13.71 35.18 -24.03
CA LYS A 552 12.81 36.34 -23.96
C LYS A 552 12.47 36.79 -22.54
N ILE A 553 12.99 36.11 -21.51
CA ILE A 553 12.75 36.49 -20.12
C ILE A 553 13.29 37.88 -19.84
N ASP A 554 12.41 38.81 -19.47
CA ASP A 554 12.74 40.20 -19.14
C ASP A 554 12.42 40.55 -17.66
N ASN A 555 11.82 39.60 -16.91
CA ASN A 555 11.34 39.79 -15.54
C ASN A 555 10.39 41.01 -15.37
N LYS A 556 9.67 41.36 -16.42
CA LYS A 556 8.65 42.42 -16.43
C LYS A 556 7.31 41.90 -16.93
N THR A 557 7.31 41.18 -18.05
CA THR A 557 6.13 40.58 -18.67
C THR A 557 6.34 39.08 -18.97
N ILE A 558 7.59 38.66 -19.14
CA ILE A 558 7.98 37.29 -19.43
C ILE A 558 8.86 36.79 -18.28
N PHE A 559 8.41 35.69 -17.66
CA PHE A 559 9.00 35.18 -16.43
C PHE A 559 9.41 33.69 -16.55
N PRO A 560 10.41 33.25 -15.76
CA PRO A 560 10.82 31.83 -15.76
C PRO A 560 9.75 30.93 -15.17
N LEU A 561 9.58 29.74 -15.76
CA LEU A 561 8.74 28.66 -15.24
C LEU A 561 9.53 27.78 -14.26
N GLU A 562 8.83 27.10 -13.37
CA GLU A 562 9.42 26.16 -12.42
C GLU A 562 10.19 25.05 -13.14
N LEU A 563 11.38 24.74 -12.68
CA LEU A 563 12.24 23.71 -13.27
C LEU A 563 12.05 22.32 -12.67
N CYS A 564 11.48 22.22 -11.48
CA CYS A 564 11.15 20.94 -10.87
C CYS A 564 9.87 20.35 -11.46
N THR A 565 9.72 19.06 -11.35
CA THR A 565 8.47 18.35 -11.67
C THR A 565 7.86 17.73 -10.41
N MET A 566 6.61 17.32 -10.49
CA MET A 566 5.90 16.69 -9.39
C MET A 566 6.38 15.23 -9.21
N PRO A 567 6.24 14.65 -7.99
CA PRO A 567 6.57 13.25 -7.76
C PRO A 567 5.57 12.32 -8.42
N GLY A 568 5.95 11.05 -8.59
CA GLY A 568 5.08 10.05 -9.20
C GLY A 568 3.72 9.89 -8.52
N PHE A 569 3.66 10.08 -7.21
CA PHE A 569 2.39 9.98 -6.47
C PHE A 569 1.40 11.13 -6.76
N ALA A 570 1.80 12.19 -7.43
CA ALA A 570 0.91 13.28 -7.79
C ALA A 570 -0.23 12.79 -8.70
N GLY A 571 0.11 12.06 -9.74
CA GLY A 571 -0.86 11.52 -10.69
C GLY A 571 -1.68 10.37 -10.12
N SER A 572 -1.10 9.57 -9.24
CA SER A 572 -1.78 8.39 -8.66
C SER A 572 -2.72 8.72 -7.49
N SER A 573 -2.68 9.92 -6.94
CA SER A 573 -3.48 10.26 -5.76
C SER A 573 -4.98 10.37 -6.04
N ALA A 574 -5.38 10.80 -7.24
CA ALA A 574 -6.79 11.01 -7.59
C ALA A 574 -7.23 10.27 -8.86
N TYR A 575 -6.47 9.27 -9.31
CA TYR A 575 -6.76 8.59 -10.58
C TYR A 575 -8.13 7.89 -10.59
N TYR A 576 -8.59 7.39 -9.47
CA TYR A 576 -9.90 6.75 -9.32
C TYR A 576 -11.06 7.69 -9.67
N LEU A 577 -10.92 8.99 -9.46
CA LEU A 577 -11.92 10.00 -9.85
C LEU A 577 -11.92 10.19 -11.36
N ARG A 578 -10.74 10.23 -11.96
CA ARG A 578 -10.61 10.44 -13.40
C ARG A 578 -11.17 9.28 -14.22
N TYR A 579 -11.09 8.06 -13.69
CA TYR A 579 -11.73 6.89 -14.29
C TYR A 579 -13.26 7.03 -14.39
N MET A 580 -13.87 7.77 -13.46
CA MET A 580 -15.32 7.99 -13.49
C MET A 580 -15.74 8.82 -14.69
N ASP A 581 -14.88 9.77 -15.10
CA ASP A 581 -15.18 10.75 -16.15
C ASP A 581 -13.93 11.13 -16.96
N PRO A 582 -13.30 10.17 -17.64
CA PRO A 582 -11.93 10.32 -18.15
C PRO A 582 -11.79 11.26 -19.33
N ARG A 583 -12.89 11.58 -20.04
CA ARG A 583 -12.87 12.44 -21.22
C ARG A 583 -13.47 13.81 -20.97
N ASN A 584 -13.82 14.15 -19.74
CA ASN A 584 -14.31 15.45 -19.37
C ASN A 584 -13.15 16.48 -19.43
N ASP A 585 -13.28 17.47 -20.28
CA ASP A 585 -12.28 18.54 -20.44
C ASP A 585 -12.63 19.81 -19.65
N GLN A 586 -13.79 19.84 -18.98
CA GLN A 586 -14.28 21.00 -18.21
C GLN A 586 -14.10 20.82 -16.70
N ALA A 587 -14.03 19.61 -16.21
CA ALA A 587 -13.88 19.28 -14.79
C ALA A 587 -13.12 17.98 -14.63
N LEU A 588 -12.49 17.80 -13.47
CA LEU A 588 -11.87 16.52 -13.08
C LEU A 588 -12.89 15.39 -13.14
N VAL A 589 -14.07 15.64 -12.60
CA VAL A 589 -15.23 14.77 -12.64
C VAL A 589 -16.49 15.63 -12.57
N ALA A 590 -17.46 15.36 -13.43
CA ALA A 590 -18.73 16.07 -13.39
C ALA A 590 -19.49 15.71 -12.10
N LYS A 591 -20.21 16.66 -11.55
CA LYS A 591 -20.94 16.50 -10.28
C LYS A 591 -21.92 15.34 -10.29
N ASP A 592 -22.69 15.20 -11.35
CA ASP A 592 -23.67 14.10 -11.50
C ASP A 592 -23.00 12.73 -11.63
N VAL A 593 -21.83 12.67 -12.26
CA VAL A 593 -21.03 11.45 -12.39
C VAL A 593 -20.45 11.03 -11.04
N ASP A 594 -19.90 12.00 -10.29
CA ASP A 594 -19.41 11.75 -8.93
C ASP A 594 -20.51 11.30 -7.99
N GLU A 595 -21.68 11.92 -8.05
CA GLU A 595 -22.83 11.57 -7.22
C GLU A 595 -23.35 10.15 -7.51
N TYR A 596 -23.22 9.67 -8.74
CA TYR A 596 -23.59 8.30 -9.10
C TYR A 596 -22.55 7.27 -8.64
N TRP A 597 -21.28 7.42 -9.04
CA TRP A 597 -20.23 6.47 -8.72
C TRP A 597 -19.70 6.63 -7.29
N ARG A 598 -19.78 7.82 -6.73
CA ARG A 598 -19.38 8.21 -5.37
C ARG A 598 -17.92 7.90 -5.08
N ASN A 599 -17.65 6.83 -4.38
CA ASN A 599 -16.31 6.38 -4.07
C ASN A 599 -16.10 4.93 -4.52
N VAL A 600 -14.88 4.45 -4.41
CA VAL A 600 -14.54 3.06 -4.73
C VAL A 600 -15.13 2.12 -3.69
N ASP A 601 -15.91 1.14 -4.13
CA ASP A 601 -16.53 0.16 -3.23
C ASP A 601 -15.52 -0.91 -2.78
N LEU A 602 -14.65 -1.35 -3.70
CA LEU A 602 -13.61 -2.33 -3.41
C LEU A 602 -12.31 -1.93 -4.11
N TYR A 603 -11.24 -1.83 -3.32
CA TYR A 603 -9.89 -1.57 -3.80
C TYR A 603 -9.00 -2.75 -3.44
N ILE A 604 -8.34 -3.33 -4.44
CA ILE A 604 -7.38 -4.44 -4.25
C ILE A 604 -5.99 -3.99 -4.68
N GLY A 605 -5.02 -4.14 -3.79
CA GLY A 605 -3.64 -3.73 -4.06
C GLY A 605 -2.66 -4.17 -2.99
N GLY A 606 -1.37 -3.91 -3.23
CA GLY A 606 -0.28 -4.34 -2.36
C GLY A 606 -0.19 -3.56 -1.05
N THR A 607 0.29 -4.21 0.00
CA THR A 607 0.50 -3.62 1.33
C THR A 607 1.58 -2.54 1.36
N GLU A 608 2.50 -2.54 0.40
CA GLU A 608 3.59 -1.56 0.29
C GLU A 608 3.09 -0.13 0.12
N HIS A 609 1.83 0.06 -0.27
CA HIS A 609 1.22 1.36 -0.48
C HIS A 609 0.47 1.92 0.75
N ALA A 610 0.51 1.21 1.87
CA ALA A 610 -0.28 1.52 3.08
C ALA A 610 0.01 2.90 3.68
N THR A 611 1.25 3.36 3.65
CA THR A 611 1.69 4.62 4.25
C THR A 611 1.97 5.73 3.22
N GLY A 612 2.14 5.38 1.96
CA GLY A 612 2.37 6.34 0.87
C GLY A 612 1.10 6.67 0.13
N HIS A 613 0.86 5.93 -0.95
CA HIS A 613 -0.27 6.14 -1.85
C HIS A 613 -1.62 6.31 -1.14
N LEU A 614 -1.95 5.44 -0.18
CA LEU A 614 -3.25 5.48 0.49
C LEU A 614 -3.43 6.75 1.33
N ILE A 615 -2.40 7.20 2.03
CA ILE A 615 -2.45 8.46 2.79
C ILE A 615 -2.63 9.64 1.84
N TYR A 616 -1.87 9.69 0.73
CA TYR A 616 -1.96 10.80 -0.23
C TYR A 616 -3.32 10.82 -0.96
N SER A 617 -3.85 9.66 -1.34
CA SER A 617 -5.19 9.58 -1.94
C SER A 617 -6.29 10.05 -0.97
N ARG A 618 -6.20 9.66 0.29
CA ARG A 618 -7.15 10.08 1.31
C ARG A 618 -7.06 11.58 1.58
N PHE A 619 -5.85 12.13 1.65
CA PHE A 619 -5.62 13.57 1.78
C PHE A 619 -6.21 14.33 0.58
N TRP A 620 -5.87 13.90 -0.63
CA TRP A 620 -6.33 14.53 -1.87
C TRP A 620 -7.85 14.53 -1.97
N ASN A 621 -8.46 13.41 -1.64
CA ASN A 621 -9.92 13.28 -1.65
C ASN A 621 -10.60 14.20 -0.63
N LYS A 622 -10.05 14.30 0.59
CA LYS A 622 -10.58 15.19 1.62
C LYS A 622 -10.47 16.66 1.21
N PHE A 623 -9.38 17.02 0.58
CA PHE A 623 -9.21 18.36 0.03
C PHE A 623 -10.26 18.65 -1.06
N LEU A 624 -10.47 17.75 -1.99
CA LEU A 624 -11.50 17.88 -3.03
C LEU A 624 -12.91 17.89 -2.44
N PHE A 625 -13.14 17.16 -1.37
CA PHE A 625 -14.39 17.21 -0.62
C PHE A 625 -14.62 18.61 -0.03
N ASP A 626 -13.60 19.21 0.55
CA ASP A 626 -13.67 20.58 1.08
C ASP A 626 -14.00 21.62 -0.01
N LEU A 627 -13.53 21.39 -1.24
CA LEU A 627 -13.85 22.23 -2.39
C LEU A 627 -15.26 21.98 -2.96
N GLY A 628 -15.94 20.94 -2.52
CA GLY A 628 -17.24 20.54 -3.06
C GLY A 628 -17.17 19.81 -4.40
N VAL A 629 -16.01 19.31 -4.79
CA VAL A 629 -15.79 18.56 -6.04
C VAL A 629 -16.30 17.13 -5.94
N VAL A 630 -16.10 16.50 -4.79
CA VAL A 630 -16.53 15.11 -4.52
C VAL A 630 -17.54 15.05 -3.39
N CYS A 631 -18.44 14.09 -3.43
CA CYS A 631 -19.53 13.94 -2.44
C CYS A 631 -19.16 13.05 -1.24
N GLU A 632 -18.09 12.27 -1.35
CA GLU A 632 -17.63 11.38 -0.28
C GLU A 632 -16.30 11.86 0.30
N GLU A 633 -16.17 11.77 1.62
CA GLU A 633 -14.95 12.20 2.32
C GLU A 633 -13.81 11.17 2.18
N GLU A 634 -14.15 9.87 2.12
CA GLU A 634 -13.20 8.78 1.95
C GLU A 634 -13.25 8.21 0.53
N PRO A 635 -12.08 7.99 -0.11
CA PRO A 635 -12.05 7.51 -1.48
C PRO A 635 -12.35 6.02 -1.65
N PHE A 636 -12.02 5.21 -0.64
CA PHE A 636 -12.07 3.75 -0.73
C PHE A 636 -12.83 3.15 0.45
N LYS A 637 -13.98 2.51 0.20
CA LYS A 637 -14.78 1.90 1.26
C LYS A 637 -14.12 0.67 1.85
N LYS A 638 -13.82 -0.30 1.00
CA LYS A 638 -13.21 -1.57 1.38
C LYS A 638 -11.88 -1.74 0.66
N LEU A 639 -10.87 -2.17 1.41
CA LEU A 639 -9.55 -2.42 0.86
C LEU A 639 -9.08 -3.81 1.26
N ILE A 640 -8.63 -4.56 0.25
CA ILE A 640 -8.07 -5.90 0.42
C ILE A 640 -6.63 -5.87 -0.11
N ASN A 641 -5.69 -6.35 0.69
CA ASN A 641 -4.31 -6.51 0.28
C ASN A 641 -4.06 -7.97 -0.11
N GLN A 642 -3.67 -8.19 -1.37
CA GLN A 642 -3.22 -9.51 -1.80
C GLN A 642 -1.79 -9.76 -1.29
N GLY A 643 -1.48 -11.03 -1.05
CA GLY A 643 -0.11 -11.47 -0.81
C GLY A 643 0.73 -11.46 -2.10
N MET A 644 2.00 -11.76 -1.98
CA MET A 644 2.90 -11.84 -3.13
C MET A 644 3.03 -13.29 -3.62
N ILE A 645 3.09 -13.48 -4.93
CA ILE A 645 3.58 -14.72 -5.51
C ILE A 645 5.10 -14.64 -5.51
N GLN A 646 5.73 -15.57 -4.80
CA GLN A 646 7.19 -15.66 -4.69
C GLN A 646 7.76 -16.52 -5.79
N GLY A 647 9.00 -16.25 -6.16
CA GLY A 647 9.75 -17.09 -7.09
C GLY A 647 10.47 -18.22 -6.36
N ARG A 648 10.67 -19.31 -7.08
CA ARG A 648 11.55 -20.38 -6.63
C ARG A 648 12.85 -20.26 -7.40
N SER A 649 13.85 -19.64 -6.74
CA SER A 649 15.17 -19.42 -7.33
C SER A 649 15.97 -20.72 -7.37
N ASN A 650 16.80 -20.86 -8.40
CA ASN A 650 17.77 -21.94 -8.50
C ASN A 650 19.19 -21.38 -8.39
N PHE A 651 20.06 -22.18 -7.77
CA PHE A 651 21.46 -21.82 -7.54
C PHE A 651 22.40 -22.82 -8.16
N VAL A 652 23.49 -22.29 -8.75
CA VAL A 652 24.69 -23.04 -9.07
C VAL A 652 25.79 -22.64 -8.13
N TYR A 653 26.72 -23.53 -7.84
CA TYR A 653 27.75 -23.32 -6.83
C TYR A 653 29.13 -23.23 -7.48
N ARG A 654 29.64 -22.00 -7.58
CA ARG A 654 31.00 -21.76 -8.11
C ARG A 654 32.03 -22.11 -7.03
N ILE A 655 33.02 -22.91 -7.41
CA ILE A 655 34.21 -23.13 -6.58
C ILE A 655 35.02 -21.84 -6.59
N ASN A 656 35.26 -21.26 -5.39
CA ASN A 656 35.91 -19.97 -5.24
C ASN A 656 37.22 -19.86 -6.02
N GLY A 657 37.38 -18.73 -6.74
CA GLY A 657 38.53 -18.44 -7.54
C GLY A 657 38.67 -19.21 -8.86
N THR A 658 37.60 -19.94 -9.26
CA THR A 658 37.58 -20.73 -10.49
C THR A 658 36.35 -20.45 -11.33
N ASN A 659 36.31 -21.01 -12.54
CA ASN A 659 35.11 -21.08 -13.38
C ASN A 659 34.50 -22.52 -13.40
N LYS A 660 34.61 -23.19 -12.24
CA LYS A 660 34.08 -24.55 -12.04
C LYS A 660 32.88 -24.50 -11.13
N PHE A 661 31.87 -25.26 -11.47
CA PHE A 661 30.59 -25.32 -10.73
C PHE A 661 30.38 -26.76 -10.24
N VAL A 662 30.07 -26.90 -8.97
CA VAL A 662 29.85 -28.19 -8.32
C VAL A 662 28.35 -28.39 -8.05
N SER A 663 27.87 -29.62 -8.29
CA SER A 663 26.47 -29.98 -8.04
C SER A 663 26.13 -29.91 -6.55
N LEU A 664 24.87 -29.65 -6.23
CA LEU A 664 24.33 -29.39 -4.89
C LEU A 664 24.87 -30.33 -3.81
N ASN A 665 24.79 -31.64 -4.01
CA ASN A 665 25.15 -32.63 -2.97
C ASN A 665 26.66 -32.81 -2.78
N LEU A 666 27.46 -32.24 -3.67
CA LEU A 666 28.93 -32.30 -3.62
C LEU A 666 29.55 -30.99 -3.15
N LYS A 667 28.75 -29.95 -2.93
CA LYS A 667 29.23 -28.58 -2.61
C LYS A 667 30.04 -28.50 -1.29
N ASP A 668 29.71 -29.32 -0.32
CA ASP A 668 30.37 -29.30 0.99
C ASP A 668 31.84 -29.80 0.96
N GLN A 669 32.25 -30.39 -0.15
CA GLN A 669 33.63 -30.82 -0.41
C GLN A 669 34.52 -29.66 -0.90
N TYR A 670 33.95 -28.51 -1.18
CA TYR A 670 34.61 -27.34 -1.77
C TYR A 670 34.21 -26.06 -1.06
N GLU A 671 35.01 -25.05 -1.16
CA GLU A 671 34.59 -23.68 -0.81
C GLU A 671 33.90 -23.06 -2.00
N VAL A 672 32.59 -22.83 -1.86
CA VAL A 672 31.73 -22.40 -2.96
C VAL A 672 31.01 -21.10 -2.65
N THR A 673 30.66 -20.37 -3.72
CA THR A 673 29.78 -19.23 -3.68
C THR A 673 28.51 -19.57 -4.48
N PRO A 674 27.32 -19.51 -3.88
CA PRO A 674 26.08 -19.70 -4.60
C PRO A 674 25.81 -18.54 -5.56
N ILE A 675 25.41 -18.87 -6.78
CA ILE A 675 25.09 -17.91 -7.84
C ILE A 675 23.70 -18.26 -8.37
N HIS A 676 22.83 -17.28 -8.53
CA HIS A 676 21.51 -17.46 -9.13
C HIS A 676 21.65 -17.91 -10.59
N ALA A 677 20.96 -18.98 -10.93
CA ALA A 677 20.82 -19.43 -12.31
C ALA A 677 19.40 -19.12 -12.82
N ASP A 678 19.27 -18.77 -14.11
CA ASP A 678 17.97 -18.52 -14.72
C ASP A 678 17.10 -19.78 -14.61
N VAL A 679 15.91 -19.64 -14.00
CA VAL A 679 14.98 -20.76 -13.81
C VAL A 679 14.51 -21.38 -15.14
N ASN A 680 14.63 -20.64 -16.26
CA ASN A 680 14.24 -21.11 -17.61
C ASN A 680 15.23 -22.11 -18.19
N ILE A 681 16.44 -22.21 -17.64
CA ILE A 681 17.45 -23.21 -18.03
C ILE A 681 17.62 -24.34 -17.03
N VAL A 682 16.67 -24.44 -16.10
CA VAL A 682 16.62 -25.47 -15.06
C VAL A 682 15.28 -26.20 -15.16
N SER A 683 15.30 -27.53 -15.13
CA SER A 683 14.09 -28.37 -15.12
C SER A 683 14.18 -29.40 -14.02
N ASN A 684 13.23 -29.39 -13.09
CA ASN A 684 13.23 -30.27 -11.90
C ASN A 684 14.56 -30.22 -11.14
N ASP A 685 15.09 -29.01 -10.95
CA ASP A 685 16.39 -28.73 -10.31
C ASP A 685 17.62 -29.29 -11.06
N ILE A 686 17.46 -29.74 -12.28
CA ILE A 686 18.56 -30.19 -13.14
C ILE A 686 18.91 -29.10 -14.14
N LEU A 687 20.18 -28.67 -14.12
CA LEU A 687 20.66 -27.60 -14.98
C LEU A 687 20.86 -28.11 -16.43
N ASP A 688 20.39 -27.33 -17.41
CA ASP A 688 20.79 -27.47 -18.80
C ASP A 688 22.18 -26.82 -18.96
N ILE A 689 23.22 -27.66 -18.97
CA ILE A 689 24.60 -27.21 -18.95
C ILE A 689 24.95 -26.40 -20.20
N GLU A 690 24.53 -26.83 -21.38
CA GLU A 690 24.79 -26.09 -22.61
C GLU A 690 24.10 -24.73 -22.66
N ALA A 691 22.86 -24.66 -22.19
CA ALA A 691 22.14 -23.39 -22.05
C ALA A 691 22.82 -22.45 -21.06
N PHE A 692 23.35 -22.97 -19.95
CA PHE A 692 24.09 -22.19 -18.97
C PHE A 692 25.40 -21.62 -19.54
N LYS A 693 26.15 -22.42 -20.27
CA LYS A 693 27.38 -21.97 -20.95
C LYS A 693 27.11 -20.85 -21.95
N ASN A 694 25.97 -20.88 -22.61
CA ASN A 694 25.56 -19.90 -23.61
C ASN A 694 24.79 -18.72 -23.01
N TRP A 695 24.42 -18.78 -21.73
CA TRP A 695 23.62 -17.77 -21.06
C TRP A 695 24.39 -16.45 -20.87
N ARG A 696 25.67 -16.55 -20.48
CA ARG A 696 26.56 -15.40 -20.33
C ARG A 696 27.95 -15.73 -20.88
N PRO A 697 28.65 -14.72 -21.45
CA PRO A 697 30.00 -14.92 -21.99
C PRO A 697 30.99 -15.49 -21.00
N GLU A 698 30.91 -15.08 -19.74
CA GLU A 698 31.82 -15.54 -18.66
C GLU A 698 31.67 -17.03 -18.34
N TYR A 699 30.59 -17.69 -18.76
CA TYR A 699 30.34 -19.11 -18.53
C TYR A 699 30.65 -20.01 -19.74
N ASN A 700 31.11 -19.44 -20.86
CA ASN A 700 31.40 -20.22 -22.07
C ASN A 700 32.39 -21.35 -21.83
N ASP A 701 33.40 -21.14 -20.96
CA ASP A 701 34.46 -22.09 -20.61
C ASP A 701 34.20 -22.78 -19.26
N ALA A 702 32.98 -22.72 -18.72
CA ALA A 702 32.66 -23.30 -17.43
C ALA A 702 32.80 -24.82 -17.43
N GLU A 703 33.34 -25.35 -16.35
CA GLU A 703 33.46 -26.78 -16.07
C GLU A 703 32.52 -27.16 -14.93
N PHE A 704 32.04 -28.39 -14.92
CA PHE A 704 31.06 -28.87 -13.97
C PHE A 704 31.48 -30.15 -13.30
N VAL A 705 31.27 -30.20 -11.95
CA VAL A 705 31.40 -31.41 -11.17
C VAL A 705 30.00 -31.98 -10.99
N LEU A 706 29.74 -33.11 -11.64
CA LEU A 706 28.40 -33.69 -11.79
C LEU A 706 28.09 -34.80 -10.79
N GLU A 707 26.82 -35.06 -10.55
CA GLU A 707 26.27 -36.18 -9.81
C GLU A 707 25.53 -37.10 -10.79
N ASP A 708 26.01 -38.34 -10.95
CA ASP A 708 25.38 -39.31 -11.87
C ASP A 708 25.14 -38.73 -13.30
N GLY A 709 26.12 -37.95 -13.76
CA GLY A 709 26.07 -37.31 -15.09
C GLY A 709 25.16 -36.09 -15.17
N LYS A 710 24.62 -35.60 -14.06
CA LYS A 710 23.70 -34.46 -13.99
C LYS A 710 24.21 -33.40 -13.02
N TYR A 711 23.86 -32.14 -13.33
CA TYR A 711 24.12 -31.03 -12.40
C TYR A 711 22.81 -30.71 -11.66
N ILE A 712 22.81 -30.90 -10.36
CA ILE A 712 21.65 -30.61 -9.49
C ILE A 712 21.84 -29.21 -8.88
N CYS A 713 20.86 -28.33 -9.12
CA CYS A 713 20.84 -26.98 -8.55
C CYS A 713 20.26 -26.97 -7.14
N GLY A 714 20.71 -26.03 -6.32
CA GLY A 714 20.01 -25.66 -5.10
C GLY A 714 18.80 -24.82 -5.42
N TRP A 715 17.95 -24.59 -4.41
CA TRP A 715 16.76 -23.76 -4.56
C TRP A 715 16.39 -23.06 -3.26
N ALA A 716 15.70 -21.92 -3.40
CA ALA A 716 15.12 -21.18 -2.28
C ALA A 716 13.91 -20.38 -2.77
N VAL A 717 12.95 -20.16 -1.86
CA VAL A 717 11.81 -19.30 -2.14
C VAL A 717 12.21 -17.86 -1.83
N GLU A 718 12.11 -17.00 -2.83
CA GLU A 718 12.51 -15.59 -2.76
C GLU A 718 11.49 -14.72 -3.46
N LYS A 719 11.61 -13.41 -3.30
CA LYS A 719 10.82 -12.44 -4.08
C LYS A 719 11.02 -12.71 -5.58
N MET A 720 9.94 -12.73 -6.34
CA MET A 720 10.05 -12.86 -7.80
C MET A 720 10.54 -11.55 -8.42
N SER A 721 11.72 -11.57 -9.00
CA SER A 721 12.34 -10.40 -9.62
C SER A 721 13.38 -10.78 -10.67
N LYS A 722 13.67 -9.85 -11.59
CA LYS A 722 14.71 -10.06 -12.61
C LYS A 722 16.08 -10.34 -12.02
N SER A 723 16.44 -9.65 -10.95
CA SER A 723 17.76 -9.80 -10.33
C SER A 723 17.96 -11.17 -9.68
N MET A 724 16.89 -11.87 -9.36
CA MET A 724 16.91 -13.23 -8.80
C MET A 724 16.79 -14.31 -9.88
N PHE A 725 16.62 -13.93 -11.16
CA PHE A 725 16.45 -14.85 -12.29
C PHE A 725 15.37 -15.92 -12.10
N ASN A 726 14.34 -15.59 -11.32
CA ASN A 726 13.25 -16.49 -10.94
C ASN A 726 11.89 -16.09 -11.50
N VAL A 727 11.87 -15.16 -12.46
CA VAL A 727 10.63 -14.66 -13.07
C VAL A 727 10.02 -15.70 -13.99
N VAL A 728 8.70 -15.92 -13.83
CA VAL A 728 7.88 -16.72 -14.73
C VAL A 728 7.02 -15.78 -15.57
N ASN A 729 7.09 -15.89 -16.89
CA ASN A 729 6.34 -15.05 -17.82
C ASN A 729 4.92 -15.60 -17.99
N PRO A 730 3.86 -14.78 -17.74
CA PRO A 730 2.49 -15.23 -17.92
C PRO A 730 2.14 -15.62 -19.35
N ASP A 731 2.82 -15.04 -20.36
CA ASP A 731 2.59 -15.40 -21.77
C ASP A 731 2.87 -16.87 -22.05
N MET A 732 3.93 -17.41 -21.48
CA MET A 732 4.30 -18.82 -21.64
C MET A 732 3.23 -19.73 -21.03
N ILE A 733 2.69 -19.34 -19.88
CA ILE A 733 1.63 -20.10 -19.20
C ILE A 733 0.33 -20.05 -20.01
N VAL A 734 -0.06 -18.88 -20.49
CA VAL A 734 -1.27 -18.70 -21.32
C VAL A 734 -1.16 -19.49 -22.62
N GLU A 735 0.00 -19.47 -23.28
CA GLU A 735 0.22 -20.22 -24.51
C GLU A 735 0.13 -21.74 -24.31
N LYS A 736 0.70 -22.23 -23.21
CA LYS A 736 0.74 -23.68 -22.95
C LYS A 736 -0.55 -24.23 -22.34
N TYR A 737 -1.20 -23.48 -21.46
CA TYR A 737 -2.33 -23.95 -20.65
C TYR A 737 -3.62 -23.17 -20.85
N GLY A 738 -3.54 -21.95 -21.36
CA GLY A 738 -4.66 -21.04 -21.51
C GLY A 738 -4.81 -20.06 -20.36
N ALA A 739 -5.52 -18.95 -20.64
CA ALA A 739 -5.77 -17.89 -19.68
C ALA A 739 -6.66 -18.34 -18.51
N ASP A 740 -7.70 -19.12 -18.79
CA ASP A 740 -8.61 -19.61 -17.75
C ASP A 740 -7.88 -20.52 -16.75
N THR A 741 -6.96 -21.35 -17.25
CA THR A 741 -6.12 -22.19 -16.40
C THR A 741 -5.21 -21.33 -15.52
N LEU A 742 -4.58 -20.29 -16.07
CA LEU A 742 -3.76 -19.36 -15.30
C LEU A 742 -4.58 -18.67 -14.20
N ARG A 743 -5.74 -18.14 -14.54
CA ARG A 743 -6.64 -17.46 -13.58
C ARG A 743 -7.03 -18.37 -12.41
N LEU A 744 -7.45 -19.58 -12.73
CA LEU A 744 -7.82 -20.56 -11.71
C LEU A 744 -6.62 -20.98 -10.86
N TYR A 745 -5.48 -21.19 -11.47
CA TYR A 745 -4.29 -21.64 -10.74
C TYR A 745 -3.77 -20.59 -9.77
N GLU A 746 -3.73 -19.32 -10.17
CA GLU A 746 -3.29 -18.24 -9.28
C GLU A 746 -4.18 -18.11 -8.05
N MET A 747 -5.49 -18.33 -8.22
CA MET A 747 -6.42 -18.32 -7.08
C MET A 747 -6.34 -19.60 -6.25
N PHE A 748 -5.94 -20.71 -6.86
CA PHE A 748 -5.82 -22.01 -6.20
C PHE A 748 -4.59 -22.15 -5.31
N LEU A 749 -3.53 -21.39 -5.58
CA LEU A 749 -2.24 -21.47 -4.88
C LEU A 749 -2.33 -21.30 -3.36
N GLY A 750 -3.32 -20.58 -2.86
CA GLY A 750 -3.50 -20.33 -1.45
C GLY A 750 -4.42 -19.15 -1.15
N PRO A 751 -4.63 -18.83 0.12
CA PRO A 751 -5.42 -17.67 0.50
C PRO A 751 -4.89 -16.37 -0.15
N LEU A 752 -5.80 -15.51 -0.60
CA LEU A 752 -5.44 -14.30 -1.35
C LEU A 752 -4.44 -13.41 -0.61
N GLU A 753 -4.62 -13.24 0.69
CA GLU A 753 -3.82 -12.33 1.52
C GLU A 753 -2.44 -12.87 1.91
N GLN A 754 -2.21 -14.15 1.70
CA GLN A 754 -0.93 -14.80 2.05
C GLN A 754 0.03 -14.85 0.86
N SER A 755 1.30 -14.63 1.14
CA SER A 755 2.37 -14.87 0.17
C SER A 755 2.55 -16.37 -0.06
N LYS A 756 2.84 -16.75 -1.30
CA LYS A 756 2.90 -18.15 -1.72
C LYS A 756 3.88 -18.33 -2.87
N PRO A 757 4.63 -19.45 -2.89
CA PRO A 757 5.56 -19.72 -3.98
C PRO A 757 4.83 -20.16 -5.24
N TRP A 758 5.34 -19.74 -6.39
CA TRP A 758 4.89 -20.24 -7.69
C TRP A 758 5.51 -21.61 -7.95
N ASP A 759 4.66 -22.56 -8.35
CA ASP A 759 5.08 -23.89 -8.76
C ASP A 759 4.40 -24.25 -10.10
N THR A 760 5.14 -24.17 -11.19
CA THR A 760 4.62 -24.47 -12.54
C THR A 760 4.11 -25.91 -12.67
N ASN A 761 4.67 -26.84 -11.87
CA ASN A 761 4.26 -28.27 -11.93
C ASN A 761 2.83 -28.50 -11.43
N GLY A 762 2.31 -27.64 -10.57
CA GLY A 762 0.96 -27.77 -10.01
C GLY A 762 -0.18 -27.39 -10.96
N ILE A 763 0.14 -26.69 -12.06
CA ILE A 763 -0.87 -26.14 -12.97
C ILE A 763 -1.62 -27.21 -13.78
N ASP A 764 -1.01 -28.37 -14.02
CA ASP A 764 -1.62 -29.48 -14.77
C ASP A 764 -2.92 -29.97 -14.13
N GLY A 765 -3.00 -29.96 -12.81
CA GLY A 765 -4.21 -30.36 -12.08
C GLY A 765 -5.41 -29.48 -12.39
N VAL A 766 -5.18 -28.16 -12.46
CA VAL A 766 -6.21 -27.18 -12.80
C VAL A 766 -6.61 -27.32 -14.27
N HIS A 767 -5.65 -27.52 -15.15
CA HIS A 767 -5.92 -27.72 -16.58
C HIS A 767 -6.78 -28.98 -16.83
N ARG A 768 -6.45 -30.07 -16.15
CA ARG A 768 -7.26 -31.30 -16.20
C ARG A 768 -8.68 -31.09 -15.65
N PHE A 769 -8.84 -30.26 -14.64
CA PHE A 769 -10.16 -29.89 -14.14
C PHE A 769 -11.03 -29.27 -15.24
N LEU A 770 -10.49 -28.30 -16.00
CA LEU A 770 -11.22 -27.69 -17.12
C LEU A 770 -11.58 -28.70 -18.21
N LYS A 771 -10.71 -29.64 -18.50
CA LYS A 771 -11.00 -30.73 -19.46
C LYS A 771 -12.13 -31.65 -18.95
N LYS A 772 -12.14 -31.93 -17.68
CA LYS A 772 -13.20 -32.74 -17.04
C LYS A 772 -14.55 -32.02 -17.05
N LEU A 773 -14.53 -30.73 -16.73
CA LEU A 773 -15.72 -29.86 -16.86
C LEU A 773 -16.25 -29.88 -18.29
N TRP A 774 -15.38 -29.71 -19.27
CA TRP A 774 -15.73 -29.75 -20.68
C TRP A 774 -16.41 -31.08 -21.06
N GLY A 775 -15.91 -32.16 -20.49
CA GLY A 775 -16.49 -33.51 -20.69
C GLY A 775 -17.92 -33.70 -20.19
N LEU A 776 -18.36 -32.90 -19.20
CA LEU A 776 -19.77 -32.91 -18.74
C LEU A 776 -20.73 -32.47 -19.84
N PHE A 777 -20.29 -31.60 -20.75
CA PHE A 777 -21.11 -31.05 -21.83
C PHE A 777 -21.05 -31.88 -23.12
N PHE A 778 -19.90 -32.42 -23.45
CA PHE A 778 -19.70 -33.13 -24.72
C PHE A 778 -19.50 -34.66 -24.57
N GLY A 779 -19.12 -35.12 -23.39
CA GLY A 779 -18.72 -36.50 -23.19
C GLY A 779 -17.55 -36.86 -24.12
N ASN A 780 -17.61 -37.96 -24.80
CA ASN A 780 -16.62 -38.38 -25.78
C ASN A 780 -17.07 -38.08 -27.24
N THR A 781 -18.02 -37.18 -27.41
CA THR A 781 -18.60 -36.83 -28.73
C THR A 781 -18.25 -35.37 -29.10
N ASP A 782 -18.49 -35.02 -30.37
CA ASP A 782 -18.30 -33.65 -30.84
C ASP A 782 -19.58 -32.82 -30.78
N THR A 783 -20.65 -33.35 -30.23
CA THR A 783 -21.94 -32.68 -30.08
C THR A 783 -22.32 -32.53 -28.62
N LEU A 784 -23.05 -31.45 -28.35
CA LEU A 784 -23.54 -31.15 -27.00
C LEU A 784 -24.46 -32.27 -26.50
N GLN A 785 -24.20 -32.79 -25.33
CA GLN A 785 -24.89 -33.93 -24.71
C GLN A 785 -25.82 -33.53 -23.55
N ILE A 786 -26.36 -32.33 -23.55
CA ILE A 786 -27.30 -31.90 -22.51
C ILE A 786 -28.75 -32.26 -22.81
N THR A 787 -29.56 -32.45 -21.74
CA THR A 787 -30.96 -32.78 -21.81
C THR A 787 -31.81 -31.86 -20.93
N ASP A 788 -33.07 -31.74 -21.22
CA ASP A 788 -34.03 -30.96 -20.44
C ASP A 788 -34.82 -31.83 -19.41
N VAL A 789 -34.31 -33.02 -19.13
CA VAL A 789 -34.88 -33.94 -18.09
C VAL A 789 -34.68 -33.31 -16.72
N GLU A 790 -35.63 -33.48 -15.81
CA GLU A 790 -35.56 -32.98 -14.46
C GLU A 790 -34.34 -33.53 -13.71
N PRO A 791 -33.63 -32.68 -12.98
CA PRO A 791 -32.46 -33.10 -12.17
C PRO A 791 -32.88 -34.08 -11.06
N THR A 792 -31.95 -34.95 -10.71
CA THR A 792 -32.10 -35.82 -9.53
C THR A 792 -31.82 -35.03 -8.24
N ALA A 793 -32.23 -35.57 -7.10
CA ALA A 793 -31.96 -34.98 -5.78
C ALA A 793 -30.46 -34.86 -5.50
N ASP A 794 -29.65 -35.84 -5.89
CA ASP A 794 -28.22 -35.84 -5.70
C ASP A 794 -27.52 -34.78 -6.57
N GLU A 795 -27.97 -34.60 -7.81
CA GLU A 795 -27.49 -33.58 -8.72
C GLU A 795 -27.77 -32.18 -8.17
N LEU A 796 -29.00 -31.93 -7.69
CA LEU A 796 -29.40 -30.69 -7.08
C LEU A 796 -28.63 -30.41 -5.78
N LYS A 797 -28.38 -31.42 -4.97
CA LYS A 797 -27.60 -31.30 -3.73
C LYS A 797 -26.17 -30.84 -4.04
N SER A 798 -25.52 -31.47 -5.00
CA SER A 798 -24.17 -31.14 -5.43
C SER A 798 -24.07 -29.68 -5.92
N LEU A 799 -25.01 -29.27 -6.79
CA LEU A 799 -25.09 -27.91 -7.31
C LEU A 799 -25.32 -26.88 -6.18
N HIS A 800 -26.30 -27.10 -5.31
CA HIS A 800 -26.65 -26.13 -4.28
C HIS A 800 -25.61 -26.01 -3.17
N LYS A 801 -24.84 -27.07 -2.88
CA LYS A 801 -23.63 -26.99 -2.06
C LYS A 801 -22.62 -26.03 -2.69
N LEU A 802 -22.40 -26.17 -4.00
CA LEU A 802 -21.49 -25.32 -4.74
C LEU A 802 -21.97 -23.87 -4.74
N ILE A 803 -23.24 -23.60 -5.02
CA ILE A 803 -23.81 -22.25 -5.02
C ILE A 803 -23.56 -21.57 -3.68
N LYS A 804 -23.90 -22.24 -2.60
CA LYS A 804 -23.69 -21.73 -1.24
C LYS A 804 -22.23 -21.45 -0.95
N LYS A 805 -21.35 -22.38 -1.25
CA LYS A 805 -19.90 -22.27 -0.98
C LYS A 805 -19.25 -21.16 -1.80
N VAL A 806 -19.49 -21.13 -3.10
CA VAL A 806 -18.87 -20.14 -4.00
C VAL A 806 -19.37 -18.73 -3.69
N THR A 807 -20.65 -18.57 -3.44
CA THR A 807 -21.24 -17.27 -3.07
C THR A 807 -20.61 -16.74 -1.80
N TYR A 808 -20.53 -17.57 -0.74
CA TYR A 808 -19.86 -17.20 0.51
C TYR A 808 -18.39 -16.86 0.28
N ASP A 809 -17.67 -17.70 -0.45
CA ASP A 809 -16.22 -17.57 -0.66
C ASP A 809 -15.86 -16.33 -1.47
N ILE A 810 -16.63 -15.97 -2.49
CA ILE A 810 -16.39 -14.74 -3.26
C ILE A 810 -16.59 -13.51 -2.35
N GLU A 811 -17.66 -13.48 -1.56
CA GLU A 811 -17.94 -12.39 -0.63
C GLU A 811 -16.84 -12.24 0.44
N HIS A 812 -16.12 -13.31 0.75
CA HIS A 812 -15.06 -13.35 1.76
C HIS A 812 -13.66 -13.48 1.15
N PHE A 813 -13.52 -13.38 -0.17
CA PHE A 813 -12.23 -13.50 -0.88
C PHE A 813 -11.50 -14.82 -0.65
N SER A 814 -12.24 -15.90 -0.39
CA SER A 814 -11.71 -17.25 -0.21
C SER A 814 -11.72 -18.03 -1.53
N TYR A 815 -11.05 -17.49 -2.53
CA TYR A 815 -11.10 -18.04 -3.89
C TYR A 815 -10.48 -19.44 -4.02
N ASN A 816 -9.44 -19.72 -3.24
CA ASN A 816 -8.78 -21.04 -3.24
C ASN A 816 -9.76 -22.15 -2.85
N THR A 817 -10.61 -21.91 -1.87
CA THR A 817 -11.63 -22.90 -1.45
C THR A 817 -12.79 -22.99 -2.44
N SER A 818 -13.08 -21.91 -3.16
CA SER A 818 -14.06 -21.94 -4.27
C SER A 818 -13.63 -22.90 -5.36
N ILE A 819 -12.38 -22.88 -5.77
CA ILE A 819 -11.85 -23.73 -6.81
C ILE A 819 -11.88 -25.20 -6.39
N SER A 820 -11.51 -25.50 -5.15
CA SER A 820 -11.66 -26.85 -4.58
C SER A 820 -13.13 -27.31 -4.62
N ALA A 821 -14.06 -26.43 -4.29
CA ALA A 821 -15.49 -26.74 -4.35
C ALA A 821 -15.98 -27.04 -5.78
N PHE A 822 -15.48 -26.28 -6.77
CA PHE A 822 -15.75 -26.57 -8.18
C PHE A 822 -15.25 -27.95 -8.60
N MET A 823 -14.04 -28.32 -8.18
CA MET A 823 -13.48 -29.64 -8.46
C MET A 823 -14.31 -30.78 -7.86
N ILE A 824 -14.74 -30.60 -6.61
CA ILE A 824 -15.59 -31.57 -5.91
C ILE A 824 -16.94 -31.74 -6.65
N CYS A 825 -17.60 -30.62 -6.99
CA CYS A 825 -18.90 -30.64 -7.68
C CYS A 825 -18.77 -31.30 -9.07
N VAL A 826 -17.77 -30.96 -9.86
CA VAL A 826 -17.54 -31.58 -11.18
C VAL A 826 -17.27 -33.07 -11.05
N ASN A 827 -16.54 -33.52 -10.05
CA ASN A 827 -16.31 -34.93 -9.77
C ASN A 827 -17.61 -35.66 -9.40
N GLU A 828 -18.42 -35.05 -8.53
CA GLU A 828 -19.72 -35.63 -8.15
C GLU A 828 -20.67 -35.72 -9.34
N LEU A 829 -20.81 -34.65 -10.14
CA LEU A 829 -21.64 -34.62 -11.31
C LEU A 829 -21.16 -35.60 -12.40
N SER A 830 -19.85 -35.77 -12.56
CA SER A 830 -19.29 -36.79 -13.45
C SER A 830 -19.64 -38.21 -13.01
N SER A 831 -19.55 -38.48 -11.72
CA SER A 831 -19.94 -39.77 -11.14
C SER A 831 -21.41 -40.07 -11.32
N LEU A 832 -22.25 -39.05 -11.23
CA LEU A 832 -23.70 -39.14 -11.44
C LEU A 832 -24.08 -39.13 -12.93
N LYS A 833 -23.09 -38.95 -13.81
CA LYS A 833 -23.30 -38.82 -15.25
C LYS A 833 -24.32 -37.70 -15.57
N CYS A 834 -24.25 -36.59 -14.85
CA CYS A 834 -25.18 -35.49 -15.01
C CYS A 834 -25.04 -34.84 -16.39
N ASN A 835 -26.18 -34.68 -17.05
CA ASN A 835 -26.28 -33.97 -18.32
C ASN A 835 -27.49 -33.04 -18.35
N LYS A 836 -27.96 -32.62 -17.19
CA LYS A 836 -29.19 -31.83 -17.06
C LYS A 836 -28.88 -30.35 -17.32
N ARG A 837 -29.61 -29.75 -18.24
CA ARG A 837 -29.53 -28.32 -18.56
C ARG A 837 -29.66 -27.45 -17.30
N ALA A 838 -30.68 -27.76 -16.48
CA ALA A 838 -30.96 -27.01 -15.26
C ALA A 838 -29.82 -27.00 -14.23
N ILE A 839 -28.94 -27.99 -14.27
CA ILE A 839 -27.75 -28.06 -13.42
C ILE A 839 -26.57 -27.38 -14.10
N LEU A 840 -26.29 -27.79 -15.35
CA LEU A 840 -25.05 -27.40 -16.05
C LEU A 840 -25.01 -25.91 -16.43
N GLU A 841 -26.14 -25.28 -16.77
CA GLU A 841 -26.20 -23.84 -17.03
C GLU A 841 -25.91 -23.01 -15.79
N GLN A 842 -26.42 -23.42 -14.62
CA GLN A 842 -26.08 -22.74 -13.37
C GLN A 842 -24.61 -22.91 -13.00
N LEU A 843 -24.05 -24.08 -13.28
CA LEU A 843 -22.60 -24.34 -13.10
C LEU A 843 -21.75 -23.39 -13.98
N ILE A 844 -22.16 -23.16 -15.22
CA ILE A 844 -21.48 -22.21 -16.13
C ILE A 844 -21.46 -20.80 -15.52
N VAL A 845 -22.60 -20.32 -15.01
CA VAL A 845 -22.70 -18.98 -14.42
C VAL A 845 -21.82 -18.84 -13.19
N LEU A 846 -21.79 -19.86 -12.32
CA LEU A 846 -20.92 -19.88 -11.16
C LEU A 846 -19.44 -19.84 -11.55
N LEU A 847 -19.08 -20.50 -12.64
CA LEU A 847 -17.71 -20.58 -13.13
C LEU A 847 -17.26 -19.30 -13.86
N ALA A 848 -18.19 -18.56 -14.43
CA ALA A 848 -17.88 -17.41 -15.32
C ALA A 848 -16.92 -16.39 -14.70
N PRO A 849 -17.02 -16.00 -13.42
CA PRO A 849 -16.05 -15.09 -12.82
C PRO A 849 -14.62 -15.65 -12.83
N PHE A 850 -14.46 -16.94 -12.66
CA PHE A 850 -13.15 -17.63 -12.53
C PHE A 850 -12.55 -17.99 -13.87
N ALA A 851 -13.37 -18.50 -14.81
CA ALA A 851 -12.93 -18.96 -16.12
C ALA A 851 -13.87 -18.41 -17.22
N PRO A 852 -13.77 -17.11 -17.51
CA PRO A 852 -14.76 -16.43 -18.35
C PRO A 852 -14.82 -16.92 -19.80
N HIS A 853 -13.68 -17.27 -20.38
CA HIS A 853 -13.65 -17.72 -21.78
C HIS A 853 -14.35 -19.07 -21.94
N THR A 854 -14.04 -20.03 -21.09
CA THR A 854 -14.67 -21.35 -21.09
C THR A 854 -16.15 -21.23 -20.79
N ALA A 855 -16.52 -20.42 -19.83
CA ALA A 855 -17.93 -20.19 -19.47
C ALA A 855 -18.72 -19.56 -20.62
N GLU A 856 -18.15 -18.58 -21.33
CA GLU A 856 -18.81 -17.94 -22.47
C GLU A 856 -19.03 -18.93 -23.62
N GLU A 857 -18.04 -19.77 -23.93
CA GLU A 857 -18.17 -20.81 -24.96
C GLU A 857 -19.29 -21.79 -24.64
N LEU A 858 -19.30 -22.30 -23.42
CA LEU A 858 -20.31 -23.25 -22.99
C LEU A 858 -21.71 -22.62 -22.92
N TRP A 859 -21.83 -21.36 -22.50
CA TRP A 859 -23.09 -20.63 -22.45
C TRP A 859 -23.75 -20.50 -23.83
N HIS A 860 -22.95 -20.05 -24.82
CA HIS A 860 -23.43 -19.93 -26.20
C HIS A 860 -23.69 -21.28 -26.85
N THR A 861 -22.89 -22.31 -26.55
CA THR A 861 -23.10 -23.66 -27.03
C THR A 861 -24.44 -24.22 -26.51
N CYS A 862 -24.86 -23.84 -25.31
CA CYS A 862 -26.17 -24.22 -24.75
C CYS A 862 -27.37 -23.50 -25.40
N GLY A 863 -27.11 -22.60 -26.37
CA GLY A 863 -28.16 -21.94 -27.16
C GLY A 863 -28.46 -20.50 -26.78
N HIS A 864 -27.70 -19.91 -25.85
CA HIS A 864 -27.85 -18.50 -25.48
C HIS A 864 -27.23 -17.58 -26.52
N ASN A 865 -27.87 -16.44 -26.78
CA ASN A 865 -27.40 -15.41 -27.72
C ASN A 865 -26.76 -14.20 -27.02
N THR A 866 -26.95 -14.09 -25.73
CA THR A 866 -26.41 -13.00 -24.90
C THR A 866 -25.15 -13.45 -24.17
N THR A 867 -24.33 -12.50 -23.72
CA THR A 867 -23.12 -12.83 -22.95
C THR A 867 -23.46 -13.44 -21.59
N VAL A 868 -22.69 -14.42 -21.16
CA VAL A 868 -22.79 -15.00 -19.82
C VAL A 868 -22.57 -13.94 -18.73
N CYS A 869 -21.86 -12.85 -19.04
CA CYS A 869 -21.60 -11.74 -18.11
C CYS A 869 -22.91 -11.09 -17.58
N ASP A 870 -24.00 -11.18 -18.35
CA ASP A 870 -25.31 -10.58 -18.01
C ASP A 870 -26.33 -11.63 -17.55
N ALA A 871 -25.92 -12.86 -17.28
CA ALA A 871 -26.75 -13.88 -16.68
C ALA A 871 -27.08 -13.51 -15.21
N GLU A 872 -28.01 -14.24 -14.61
CA GLU A 872 -28.32 -14.08 -13.20
C GLU A 872 -27.50 -15.05 -12.33
N TRP A 873 -26.90 -14.53 -11.25
CA TRP A 873 -26.19 -15.35 -10.28
C TRP A 873 -27.15 -16.33 -9.64
N PRO A 874 -26.83 -17.63 -9.61
CA PRO A 874 -27.70 -18.65 -9.00
C PRO A 874 -27.93 -18.40 -7.50
N VAL A 875 -29.15 -18.68 -7.05
CA VAL A 875 -29.54 -18.59 -5.64
C VAL A 875 -29.67 -20.00 -5.08
N TYR A 876 -29.00 -20.27 -3.96
CA TYR A 876 -29.14 -21.60 -3.36
C TYR A 876 -30.48 -21.74 -2.61
N ASN A 877 -30.95 -22.95 -2.60
CA ASN A 877 -32.16 -23.35 -1.87
C ASN A 877 -31.76 -24.38 -0.82
N GLU A 878 -32.00 -24.08 0.44
CA GLU A 878 -31.66 -24.90 1.59
C GLU A 878 -32.36 -26.29 1.53
N GLU A 879 -33.53 -26.36 0.92
CA GLU A 879 -34.28 -27.61 0.76
C GLU A 879 -33.49 -28.68 0.02
N TYR A 880 -32.69 -28.29 -0.97
CA TYR A 880 -31.81 -29.23 -1.72
C TYR A 880 -30.57 -29.67 -0.96
N LEU A 881 -30.26 -28.98 0.12
CA LEU A 881 -29.08 -29.29 0.98
C LEU A 881 -29.44 -30.29 2.08
N LYS A 882 -30.74 -30.55 2.32
CA LYS A 882 -31.20 -31.52 3.31
C LYS A 882 -30.74 -32.91 2.93
N GLU A 883 -30.13 -33.60 3.87
CA GLU A 883 -29.78 -35.00 3.68
C GLU A 883 -31.01 -35.87 3.75
N ASN A 884 -31.28 -36.60 2.68
CA ASN A 884 -32.39 -37.55 2.64
C ASN A 884 -32.03 -38.83 3.38
N SER A 885 -30.75 -39.08 3.59
CA SER A 885 -30.28 -40.27 4.33
C SER A 885 -29.11 -39.90 5.24
N LEU A 886 -28.97 -40.62 6.32
CA LEU A 886 -27.84 -40.49 7.24
C LEU A 886 -27.14 -41.86 7.37
N THR A 887 -25.82 -41.85 7.45
CA THR A 887 -25.01 -43.07 7.67
C THR A 887 -24.78 -43.28 9.15
N TYR A 888 -25.21 -44.42 9.64
CA TYR A 888 -25.03 -44.83 11.01
C TYR A 888 -23.94 -45.91 11.12
N ALA A 889 -23.02 -45.74 12.04
CA ALA A 889 -22.12 -46.83 12.44
C ALA A 889 -22.86 -47.74 13.38
N ILE A 890 -23.00 -49.02 13.03
CA ILE A 890 -23.67 -49.99 13.88
C ILE A 890 -22.62 -50.66 14.74
N SER A 891 -22.78 -50.50 16.05
CA SER A 891 -21.86 -51.00 17.06
C SER A 891 -22.53 -52.05 17.94
N PHE A 892 -21.77 -53.03 18.37
CA PHE A 892 -22.16 -54.04 19.34
C PHE A 892 -21.22 -53.97 20.54
N ASN A 893 -21.77 -53.70 21.72
CA ASN A 893 -21.01 -53.49 22.94
C ASN A 893 -19.87 -52.48 22.82
N GLY A 894 -20.16 -51.37 22.11
CA GLY A 894 -19.22 -50.26 21.93
C GLY A 894 -18.21 -50.38 20.77
N LYS A 895 -18.22 -51.52 20.06
CA LYS A 895 -17.33 -51.71 18.89
C LYS A 895 -18.11 -51.61 17.58
N ALA A 896 -17.72 -50.68 16.72
CA ALA A 896 -18.30 -50.53 15.40
C ALA A 896 -18.04 -51.75 14.53
N ARG A 897 -19.07 -52.32 13.90
CA ARG A 897 -18.99 -53.52 13.10
C ARG A 897 -19.28 -53.33 11.62
N PHE A 898 -20.26 -52.49 11.32
CA PHE A 898 -20.60 -52.13 9.94
C PHE A 898 -21.31 -50.78 9.92
N SER A 899 -21.55 -50.27 8.76
CA SER A 899 -22.32 -49.03 8.55
C SER A 899 -23.58 -49.35 7.75
N MET A 900 -24.66 -48.63 8.04
CA MET A 900 -25.87 -48.65 7.24
C MET A 900 -26.43 -47.26 7.02
N GLU A 901 -27.07 -47.08 5.89
CA GLU A 901 -27.70 -45.83 5.49
C GLU A 901 -29.22 -45.91 5.76
N LEU A 902 -29.72 -44.93 6.49
CA LEU A 902 -31.14 -44.85 6.85
C LEU A 902 -31.73 -43.46 6.48
N PRO A 903 -33.03 -43.33 6.18
CA PRO A 903 -33.66 -42.06 5.95
C PRO A 903 -33.40 -41.06 7.08
N ALA A 904 -33.10 -39.79 6.75
CA ALA A 904 -32.75 -38.76 7.73
C ALA A 904 -33.91 -38.45 8.71
N ASP A 905 -35.14 -38.67 8.28
CA ASP A 905 -36.35 -38.42 9.04
C ASP A 905 -36.89 -39.64 9.79
N MET A 906 -36.14 -40.75 9.77
CA MET A 906 -36.56 -41.98 10.41
C MET A 906 -36.65 -41.84 11.95
N PRO A 907 -37.80 -42.19 12.58
CA PRO A 907 -37.92 -42.13 14.01
C PRO A 907 -36.97 -43.11 14.71
N ARG A 908 -36.58 -42.80 15.95
CA ARG A 908 -35.64 -43.62 16.75
C ARG A 908 -36.06 -45.10 16.81
N GLU A 909 -37.31 -45.38 17.06
CA GLU A 909 -37.84 -46.75 17.15
C GLU A 909 -37.64 -47.53 15.86
N GLU A 910 -37.84 -46.88 14.71
CA GLU A 910 -37.64 -47.47 13.39
C GLU A 910 -36.14 -47.69 13.10
N ILE A 911 -35.28 -46.79 13.55
CA ILE A 911 -33.83 -46.90 13.43
C ILE A 911 -33.35 -48.15 14.20
N GLU A 912 -33.82 -48.35 15.44
CA GLU A 912 -33.52 -49.49 16.25
C GLU A 912 -33.95 -50.80 15.56
N LYS A 913 -35.18 -50.84 15.01
CA LYS A 913 -35.69 -52.00 14.27
C LYS A 913 -34.89 -52.31 13.03
N ALA A 914 -34.53 -51.26 12.26
CA ALA A 914 -33.74 -51.45 11.04
C ALA A 914 -32.34 -51.96 11.34
N ALA A 915 -31.69 -51.43 12.38
CA ALA A 915 -30.38 -51.92 12.80
C ALA A 915 -30.42 -53.41 13.23
N LEU A 916 -31.46 -53.83 13.98
CA LEU A 916 -31.60 -55.22 14.39
C LEU A 916 -31.93 -56.15 13.21
N ALA A 917 -32.68 -55.65 12.23
CA ALA A 917 -33.12 -56.41 11.07
C ALA A 917 -32.04 -56.53 9.97
N HIS A 918 -30.96 -55.77 10.04
CA HIS A 918 -29.88 -55.84 9.06
C HIS A 918 -29.21 -57.20 9.04
N GLU A 919 -28.92 -57.71 7.86
CA GLU A 919 -28.38 -59.07 7.68
C GLU A 919 -27.03 -59.26 8.45
N ASN A 920 -26.23 -58.24 8.59
CA ASN A 920 -24.97 -58.33 9.30
C ASN A 920 -25.13 -58.34 10.84
N SER A 921 -26.29 -57.90 11.34
CA SER A 921 -26.54 -57.85 12.79
C SER A 921 -26.68 -59.23 13.42
N ALA A 922 -27.25 -60.22 12.71
CA ALA A 922 -27.39 -61.57 13.20
C ALA A 922 -26.10 -62.22 13.65
N LYS A 923 -25.01 -61.90 12.92
CA LYS A 923 -23.66 -62.38 13.22
C LYS A 923 -23.16 -61.93 14.60
N TRP A 924 -23.47 -60.67 14.94
CA TRP A 924 -22.97 -60.07 16.17
C TRP A 924 -23.95 -60.20 17.35
N MET A 925 -25.18 -60.50 17.10
CA MET A 925 -26.20 -60.77 18.12
C MET A 925 -26.01 -62.11 18.84
N GLU A 926 -25.39 -63.07 18.20
CA GLU A 926 -25.08 -64.38 18.76
C GLU A 926 -26.33 -65.05 19.34
N GLY A 927 -27.49 -64.84 18.79
CA GLY A 927 -28.77 -65.41 19.28
C GLY A 927 -29.29 -64.83 20.59
N LYS A 928 -28.67 -63.75 21.08
CA LYS A 928 -29.04 -63.06 22.30
C LYS A 928 -30.04 -61.95 22.03
N THR A 929 -30.86 -61.56 23.03
CA THR A 929 -31.76 -60.41 22.97
C THR A 929 -31.00 -59.17 23.46
N PRO A 930 -31.16 -57.99 22.76
CA PRO A 930 -30.50 -56.75 23.21
C PRO A 930 -30.97 -56.36 24.61
N LYS A 931 -30.02 -55.97 25.46
CA LYS A 931 -30.28 -55.39 26.79
C LYS A 931 -30.65 -53.92 26.66
N LYS A 932 -30.01 -53.21 25.73
CA LYS A 932 -30.22 -51.80 25.50
C LYS A 932 -29.74 -51.43 24.10
N ILE A 933 -30.43 -50.49 23.46
CA ILE A 933 -30.00 -49.89 22.19
C ILE A 933 -29.87 -48.38 22.39
N ILE A 934 -28.70 -47.85 22.07
CA ILE A 934 -28.40 -46.40 22.18
C ILE A 934 -28.25 -45.84 20.76
N VAL A 935 -29.10 -44.89 20.43
CA VAL A 935 -29.06 -44.20 19.14
C VAL A 935 -28.57 -42.76 19.32
N VAL A 936 -27.49 -42.43 18.68
CA VAL A 936 -27.02 -41.02 18.53
C VAL A 936 -27.37 -40.62 17.13
N PRO A 937 -28.34 -39.70 16.96
CA PRO A 937 -28.80 -39.30 15.62
C PRO A 937 -27.68 -38.92 14.65
N GLY A 938 -27.69 -39.53 13.46
CA GLY A 938 -26.69 -39.25 12.41
C GLY A 938 -25.30 -39.79 12.64
N LYS A 939 -25.05 -40.51 13.72
CA LYS A 939 -23.73 -41.02 14.09
C LYS A 939 -23.62 -42.49 14.32
N ILE A 940 -24.28 -42.99 15.32
CA ILE A 940 -24.08 -44.39 15.80
C ILE A 940 -25.36 -45.00 16.34
N VAL A 941 -25.50 -46.28 16.12
CA VAL A 941 -26.46 -47.14 16.83
C VAL A 941 -25.61 -48.18 17.59
N ASN A 942 -25.62 -48.14 18.91
CA ASN A 942 -24.90 -49.11 19.75
C ASN A 942 -25.88 -50.09 20.38
N ILE A 943 -25.74 -51.40 20.04
CA ILE A 943 -26.54 -52.49 20.54
C ILE A 943 -25.76 -53.17 21.65
N VAL A 944 -26.29 -53.11 22.84
CA VAL A 944 -25.70 -53.77 24.02
C VAL A 944 -26.39 -55.13 24.20
N ILE A 945 -25.63 -56.20 24.12
CA ILE A 945 -26.10 -57.60 24.25
C ILE A 945 -25.59 -58.29 25.52
#